data_dd40b39b65fdaef26ff7dd479636c4df
#
_entry.id   dd40b39b65fdaef26ff7dd479636c4df
#
_cell.length_a   1.000
_cell.length_b   1.000
_cell.length_c   1.000
_cell.angle_alpha   90.00
_cell.angle_beta   90.00
_cell.angle_gamma   90.00
#
_symmetry.space_group_name_H-M   'P 1'
#
loop_
_entity.id
_entity.type
_entity.pdbx_description
1 polymer ?
#
loop_
_entity_poly.entity_id
_entity_poly.type
_entity_poly.pdbx_seq_one_letter_code
_entity_poly.pdbx_strand_id
1 'polypeptide(L)'
;MNVQENVLPSIELLVLKRDGRTVSFDQDKIFSALRRANQELEHPVSEAGLKIVLEAVLAEIGRRFEKDVQIYEIQTVVEQELLKAHLYDLAELYIQYRTRRDFRRHQATDINVEIHKLLSKDQSVVNENANKDADVFNTQRDLTAGIVGKSIGLKLLPAHVANAHQKGDIHYHDLDYSPYTPMTNCCLIDFKGMLAQGFKIGNADVESPKSIQTATAQISQIIANVASSQYGGCSADRIDEVLAPYAELNYQKHLKDAKDWVLADKQEEYARAKTQKDIYDAMQSLEYEINTLFTSNGQTPFTSLGFGLGTSWFEREIQKAILNIRIKGLGREGRTAIFPKLIFTVKRGLNLEPDSPNYDIKQLAIECATKRMYPDMLSYDKIVELTGSFKVPMGCRSFLQGWKDENGQDVTSGRMNLGVVTVNLPRIAMESAGDKDKFWEIFAERMAIAKDALVYRVERVKEATPANAPILYQYGAFGKRLAKTDAVDEVFKNRRATVSLGYIGLYEVATVFYGGEWETNPEAKDFTVDIIKKMKNLVEAWSDEYGYHFSVYSTPSESLTDRFCRMDTEKFGIVKDITDKEYYTNSFHYDVRKNPTPFEKLDFEKIYPAVGASGGFIHYCEYPVLQQNPKALEAVWDYAYDRVGYLGTNTPIDHCYACDFEGDFEPTERGFKCPNCGNSDPKSVDVVKRTCGYLGNPQARPMVKGRHKEISVRVKHMNGSSL
;
A
#
# COMPACT_ATOMS: atom_id res chain seq x y z
N MET A 1 66.15 -44.38 -14.19
CA MET A 1 65.37 -43.44 -15.02
C MET A 1 64.84 -42.38 -14.12
N ASN A 2 65.45 -41.19 -14.20
CA ASN A 2 65.03 -40.02 -13.42
C ASN A 2 63.67 -39.54 -13.90
N VAL A 3 62.68 -39.52 -13.01
CA VAL A 3 61.42 -38.81 -13.25
C VAL A 3 61.75 -37.35 -13.06
N GLN A 4 61.85 -36.59 -14.15
CA GLN A 4 61.84 -35.13 -14.09
C GLN A 4 60.44 -34.68 -13.58
N GLU A 5 60.40 -34.09 -12.40
CA GLU A 5 59.28 -33.30 -11.97
C GLU A 5 59.11 -32.10 -12.94
N ASN A 6 58.07 -32.12 -13.77
CA ASN A 6 57.70 -30.97 -14.57
C ASN A 6 57.30 -29.85 -13.62
N VAL A 7 58.18 -28.92 -13.34
CA VAL A 7 57.92 -27.69 -12.65
C VAL A 7 57.09 -26.82 -13.61
N LEU A 8 55.81 -26.62 -13.28
CA LEU A 8 54.93 -25.70 -14.02
C LEU A 8 55.55 -24.29 -14.05
N PRO A 9 55.51 -23.58 -15.17
CA PRO A 9 56.06 -22.22 -15.27
C PRO A 9 55.36 -21.29 -14.27
N SER A 10 56.12 -20.61 -13.43
CA SER A 10 55.61 -19.57 -12.54
C SER A 10 55.20 -18.34 -13.36
N ILE A 11 53.91 -18.09 -13.47
CA ILE A 11 53.34 -16.93 -14.16
C ILE A 11 53.29 -15.77 -13.17
N GLU A 12 54.13 -14.76 -13.36
CA GLU A 12 54.11 -13.53 -12.58
C GLU A 12 53.09 -12.55 -13.18
N LEU A 13 51.79 -12.73 -12.86
CA LEU A 13 50.71 -11.87 -13.28
C LEU A 13 49.99 -11.25 -12.07
N LEU A 14 49.50 -10.03 -12.23
CA LEU A 14 48.59 -9.37 -11.30
C LEU A 14 47.17 -9.59 -11.80
N VAL A 15 46.28 -10.06 -10.89
CA VAL A 15 44.88 -10.27 -11.19
C VAL A 15 44.07 -9.10 -10.62
N LEU A 16 43.46 -8.35 -11.51
CA LEU A 16 42.52 -7.30 -11.14
C LEU A 16 41.15 -7.94 -10.84
N LYS A 17 40.77 -7.90 -9.57
CA LYS A 17 39.46 -8.39 -9.12
C LYS A 17 38.37 -7.38 -9.46
N ARG A 18 37.12 -7.85 -9.52
CA ARG A 18 35.93 -7.02 -9.81
C ARG A 18 35.69 -5.90 -8.78
N ASP A 19 36.20 -6.04 -7.54
CA ASP A 19 36.16 -5.03 -6.49
C ASP A 19 37.30 -4.00 -6.56
N GLY A 20 38.04 -3.99 -7.67
CA GLY A 20 39.15 -3.08 -7.91
C GLY A 20 40.48 -3.46 -7.23
N ARG A 21 40.52 -4.50 -6.39
CA ARG A 21 41.76 -4.95 -5.73
C ARG A 21 42.62 -5.74 -6.69
N THR A 22 43.93 -5.50 -6.64
CA THR A 22 44.92 -6.26 -7.37
C THR A 22 45.56 -7.33 -6.45
N VAL A 23 45.68 -8.56 -6.91
CA VAL A 23 46.26 -9.67 -6.17
C VAL A 23 47.17 -10.46 -7.09
N SER A 24 48.19 -11.16 -6.56
CA SER A 24 49.03 -12.08 -7.34
C SER A 24 48.19 -13.22 -7.92
N PHE A 25 48.57 -13.66 -9.12
CA PHE A 25 47.98 -14.81 -9.78
C PHE A 25 48.22 -16.08 -8.95
N ASP A 26 47.16 -16.90 -8.86
CA ASP A 26 47.16 -18.10 -8.02
C ASP A 26 46.44 -19.23 -8.79
N GLN A 27 47.23 -20.14 -9.35
CA GLN A 27 46.77 -21.27 -10.17
C GLN A 27 45.95 -22.30 -9.36
N ASP A 28 46.18 -22.39 -8.02
CA ASP A 28 45.46 -23.34 -7.17
C ASP A 28 43.97 -22.98 -7.05
N LYS A 29 43.67 -21.71 -7.22
CA LYS A 29 42.27 -21.26 -7.26
C LYS A 29 41.53 -21.73 -8.50
N ILE A 30 42.20 -21.79 -9.65
CA ILE A 30 41.66 -22.35 -10.88
C ILE A 30 41.42 -23.84 -10.71
N PHE A 31 42.47 -24.56 -10.22
CA PHE A 31 42.37 -25.99 -10.00
C PHE A 31 41.29 -26.39 -8.99
N SER A 32 41.18 -25.63 -7.90
CA SER A 32 40.12 -25.82 -6.91
C SER A 32 38.71 -25.61 -7.49
N ALA A 33 38.55 -24.64 -8.40
CA ALA A 33 37.27 -24.42 -9.07
C ALA A 33 36.91 -25.55 -10.05
N LEU A 34 37.87 -26.04 -10.81
CA LEU A 34 37.72 -27.20 -11.68
C LEU A 34 37.36 -28.47 -10.90
N ARG A 35 38.05 -28.74 -9.79
CA ARG A 35 37.73 -29.87 -8.90
C ARG A 35 36.31 -29.82 -8.36
N ARG A 36 35.84 -28.66 -7.94
CA ARG A 36 34.47 -28.51 -7.41
C ARG A 36 33.41 -28.76 -8.47
N ALA A 37 33.60 -28.23 -9.67
CA ALA A 37 32.69 -28.51 -10.78
C ALA A 37 32.69 -29.99 -11.16
N ASN A 38 33.88 -30.62 -11.15
CA ASN A 38 34.07 -32.04 -11.47
C ASN A 38 33.38 -32.98 -10.47
N GLN A 39 33.24 -32.58 -9.20
CA GLN A 39 32.57 -33.39 -8.17
C GLN A 39 31.04 -33.49 -8.40
N GLU A 40 30.46 -32.59 -9.17
CA GLU A 40 29.03 -32.59 -9.52
C GLU A 40 28.74 -33.45 -10.78
N LEU A 41 29.78 -33.98 -11.47
CA LEU A 41 29.60 -34.85 -12.62
C LEU A 41 29.22 -36.29 -12.21
N GLU A 42 28.34 -36.91 -12.94
CA GLU A 42 27.99 -38.34 -12.79
C GLU A 42 29.17 -39.24 -13.07
N HIS A 43 30.03 -38.84 -14.03
CA HIS A 43 31.29 -39.49 -14.36
C HIS A 43 32.47 -38.48 -14.25
N PRO A 44 33.10 -38.32 -13.08
CA PRO A 44 34.14 -37.33 -12.87
C PRO A 44 35.38 -37.59 -13.75
N VAL A 45 35.92 -36.53 -14.31
CA VAL A 45 37.23 -36.55 -15.00
C VAL A 45 38.32 -36.88 -14.00
N SER A 46 39.27 -37.70 -14.39
CA SER A 46 40.41 -38.06 -13.54
C SER A 46 41.25 -36.85 -13.14
N GLU A 47 41.92 -36.94 -11.99
CA GLU A 47 42.77 -35.83 -11.52
C GLU A 47 43.89 -35.49 -12.50
N ALA A 48 44.42 -36.49 -13.20
CA ALA A 48 45.40 -36.31 -14.28
C ALA A 48 44.80 -35.52 -15.46
N GLY A 49 43.52 -35.80 -15.82
CA GLY A 49 42.81 -35.07 -16.86
C GLY A 49 42.60 -33.61 -16.47
N LEU A 50 42.22 -33.33 -15.22
CA LEU A 50 42.09 -31.96 -14.74
C LEU A 50 43.41 -31.19 -14.72
N LYS A 51 44.53 -31.85 -14.44
CA LYS A 51 45.86 -31.22 -14.52
C LYS A 51 46.25 -30.86 -15.95
N ILE A 52 45.95 -31.70 -16.94
CA ILE A 52 46.17 -31.40 -18.37
C ILE A 52 45.36 -30.16 -18.78
N VAL A 53 44.11 -30.03 -18.34
CA VAL A 53 43.30 -28.82 -18.58
C VAL A 53 43.93 -27.61 -17.92
N LEU A 54 44.38 -27.73 -16.67
CA LEU A 54 45.05 -26.64 -15.97
C LEU A 54 46.31 -26.17 -16.72
N GLU A 55 47.14 -27.09 -17.19
CA GLU A 55 48.35 -26.78 -17.98
C GLU A 55 48.02 -26.04 -19.28
N ALA A 56 46.97 -26.45 -19.98
CA ALA A 56 46.49 -25.76 -21.17
C ALA A 56 45.96 -24.33 -20.83
N VAL A 57 45.24 -24.19 -19.75
CA VAL A 57 44.76 -22.88 -19.26
C VAL A 57 45.93 -21.97 -18.90
N LEU A 58 46.92 -22.48 -18.17
CA LEU A 58 48.10 -21.69 -17.79
C LEU A 58 48.92 -21.26 -19.00
N ALA A 59 49.14 -22.17 -19.98
CA ALA A 59 49.81 -21.84 -21.22
C ALA A 59 49.08 -20.73 -22.00
N GLU A 60 47.77 -20.81 -22.10
CA GLU A 60 47.00 -19.82 -22.82
C GLU A 60 46.93 -18.46 -22.07
N ILE A 61 46.87 -18.45 -20.74
CA ILE A 61 47.00 -17.24 -19.92
C ILE A 61 48.35 -16.57 -20.13
N GLY A 62 49.45 -17.33 -20.03
CA GLY A 62 50.81 -16.81 -20.26
C GLY A 62 51.06 -16.32 -21.69
N ARG A 63 50.33 -16.86 -22.69
CA ARG A 63 50.37 -16.38 -24.08
C ARG A 63 49.61 -15.08 -24.28
N ARG A 64 48.50 -14.88 -23.58
CA ARG A 64 47.58 -13.72 -23.81
C ARG A 64 47.92 -12.50 -22.95
N PHE A 65 48.47 -12.70 -21.75
CA PHE A 65 48.64 -11.63 -20.78
C PHE A 65 50.10 -11.54 -20.29
N GLU A 66 50.65 -10.30 -20.29
CA GLU A 66 52.04 -10.08 -19.91
C GLU A 66 52.24 -9.55 -18.49
N LYS A 67 51.34 -8.72 -17.96
CA LYS A 67 51.50 -8.04 -16.66
C LYS A 67 50.27 -8.13 -15.75
N ASP A 68 49.10 -7.87 -16.30
CA ASP A 68 47.83 -7.86 -15.58
C ASP A 68 46.73 -8.54 -16.38
N VAL A 69 45.71 -9.04 -15.67
CA VAL A 69 44.59 -9.74 -16.27
C VAL A 69 43.33 -9.52 -15.40
N GLN A 70 42.21 -9.32 -16.02
CA GLN A 70 40.93 -9.27 -15.33
C GLN A 70 40.47 -10.69 -14.95
N ILE A 71 39.86 -10.83 -13.77
CA ILE A 71 39.39 -12.15 -13.29
C ILE A 71 38.39 -12.81 -14.27
N TYR A 72 37.57 -12.06 -14.99
CA TYR A 72 36.63 -12.62 -15.97
C TYR A 72 37.34 -13.17 -17.22
N GLU A 73 38.49 -12.60 -17.61
CA GLU A 73 39.29 -13.07 -18.74
C GLU A 73 39.90 -14.44 -18.43
N ILE A 74 40.42 -14.62 -17.20
CA ILE A 74 40.90 -15.94 -16.73
C ILE A 74 39.78 -16.97 -16.83
N GLN A 75 38.57 -16.61 -16.35
CA GLN A 75 37.39 -17.50 -16.38
C GLN A 75 37.01 -17.88 -17.80
N THR A 76 37.06 -16.92 -18.74
CA THR A 76 36.80 -17.17 -20.15
C THR A 76 37.83 -18.11 -20.77
N VAL A 77 39.12 -17.99 -20.41
CA VAL A 77 40.17 -18.93 -20.86
C VAL A 77 39.88 -20.33 -20.35
N VAL A 78 39.53 -20.51 -19.06
CA VAL A 78 39.17 -21.82 -18.50
C VAL A 78 38.03 -22.46 -19.28
N GLU A 79 36.96 -21.72 -19.57
CA GLU A 79 35.80 -22.20 -20.35
C GLU A 79 36.21 -22.63 -21.76
N GLN A 80 37.03 -21.82 -22.42
CA GLN A 80 37.52 -22.13 -23.76
C GLN A 80 38.38 -23.39 -23.79
N GLU A 81 39.28 -23.57 -22.83
CA GLU A 81 40.15 -24.76 -22.78
C GLU A 81 39.36 -26.03 -22.41
N LEU A 82 38.35 -25.96 -21.56
CA LEU A 82 37.45 -27.08 -21.30
C LEU A 82 36.69 -27.51 -22.58
N LEU A 83 36.19 -26.54 -23.35
CA LEU A 83 35.51 -26.81 -24.62
C LEU A 83 36.46 -27.41 -25.67
N LYS A 84 37.71 -26.90 -25.77
CA LYS A 84 38.74 -27.45 -26.66
C LYS A 84 39.14 -28.88 -26.28
N ALA A 85 39.13 -29.19 -24.99
CA ALA A 85 39.39 -30.54 -24.48
C ALA A 85 38.19 -31.48 -24.65
N HIS A 86 37.10 -31.06 -25.27
CA HIS A 86 35.85 -31.78 -25.44
C HIS A 86 35.17 -32.22 -24.12
N LEU A 87 35.44 -31.54 -23.03
CA LEU A 87 34.87 -31.77 -21.70
C LEU A 87 33.58 -30.91 -21.51
N TYR A 88 32.61 -31.15 -22.36
CA TYR A 88 31.41 -30.30 -22.45
C TYR A 88 30.58 -30.25 -21.15
N ASP A 89 30.36 -31.41 -20.51
CA ASP A 89 29.60 -31.51 -19.27
C ASP A 89 30.31 -30.79 -18.11
N LEU A 90 31.64 -30.89 -18.06
CA LEU A 90 32.45 -30.17 -17.06
C LEU A 90 32.47 -28.65 -17.33
N ALA A 91 32.50 -28.26 -18.60
CA ALA A 91 32.43 -26.86 -18.99
C ALA A 91 31.07 -26.25 -18.58
N GLU A 92 29.98 -26.97 -18.82
CA GLU A 92 28.60 -26.53 -18.42
C GLU A 92 28.52 -26.38 -16.89
N LEU A 93 28.93 -27.36 -16.11
CA LEU A 93 28.94 -27.29 -14.65
C LEU A 93 29.87 -26.19 -14.12
N TYR A 94 31.01 -25.96 -14.74
CA TYR A 94 31.92 -24.87 -14.39
C TYR A 94 31.26 -23.50 -14.62
N ILE A 95 30.60 -23.32 -15.76
CA ILE A 95 29.84 -22.10 -16.08
C ILE A 95 28.66 -21.90 -15.09
N GLN A 96 27.90 -22.95 -14.79
CA GLN A 96 26.82 -22.92 -13.82
C GLN A 96 27.34 -22.57 -12.40
N TYR A 97 28.44 -23.21 -11.96
CA TYR A 97 29.07 -22.92 -10.68
C TYR A 97 29.53 -21.45 -10.60
N ARG A 98 30.17 -20.94 -11.67
CA ARG A 98 30.58 -19.54 -11.78
C ARG A 98 29.36 -18.60 -11.69
N THR A 99 28.34 -18.86 -12.49
CA THR A 99 27.13 -18.06 -12.55
C THR A 99 26.39 -18.02 -11.19
N ARG A 100 26.25 -19.18 -10.53
CA ARG A 100 25.67 -19.26 -9.17
C ARG A 100 26.49 -18.48 -8.14
N ARG A 101 27.82 -18.50 -8.24
CA ARG A 101 28.74 -17.80 -7.33
C ARG A 101 28.72 -16.28 -7.57
N ASP A 102 28.71 -15.86 -8.82
CA ASP A 102 28.61 -14.45 -9.20
C ASP A 102 27.24 -13.87 -8.79
N PHE A 103 26.19 -14.62 -9.02
CA PHE A 103 24.84 -14.29 -8.57
C PHE A 103 24.75 -14.11 -7.03
N ARG A 104 25.29 -15.04 -6.23
CA ARG A 104 25.35 -14.92 -4.76
C ARG A 104 26.15 -13.71 -4.29
N ARG A 105 27.22 -13.35 -4.98
CA ARG A 105 28.05 -12.18 -4.63
C ARG A 105 27.37 -10.87 -4.96
N HIS A 106 26.74 -10.74 -6.13
CA HIS A 106 25.97 -9.56 -6.48
C HIS A 106 24.85 -9.32 -5.48
N GLN A 107 24.14 -10.36 -5.06
CA GLN A 107 23.07 -10.25 -4.08
C GLN A 107 23.53 -9.80 -2.69
N ALA A 108 24.63 -10.36 -2.18
CA ALA A 108 25.19 -9.93 -0.91
C ALA A 108 25.68 -8.46 -0.98
N THR A 109 26.14 -8.03 -2.16
CA THR A 109 26.56 -6.65 -2.39
C THR A 109 25.35 -5.71 -2.44
N ASP A 110 24.28 -6.08 -3.14
CA ASP A 110 23.07 -5.26 -3.27
C ASP A 110 22.37 -5.07 -1.91
N ILE A 111 22.18 -6.14 -1.14
CA ILE A 111 21.62 -6.06 0.21
C ILE A 111 22.50 -5.17 1.11
N ASN A 112 23.82 -5.33 1.06
CA ASN A 112 24.73 -4.53 1.86
C ASN A 112 24.69 -3.05 1.46
N VAL A 113 24.58 -2.72 0.18
CA VAL A 113 24.42 -1.34 -0.30
C VAL A 113 23.12 -0.73 0.23
N GLU A 114 22.00 -1.44 0.14
CA GLU A 114 20.71 -0.94 0.65
C GLU A 114 20.72 -0.80 2.19
N ILE A 115 21.35 -1.72 2.92
CA ILE A 115 21.55 -1.59 4.38
C ILE A 115 22.41 -0.36 4.71
N HIS A 116 23.50 -0.12 3.95
CA HIS A 116 24.31 1.09 4.13
C HIS A 116 23.53 2.36 3.86
N LYS A 117 22.68 2.39 2.83
CA LYS A 117 21.77 3.52 2.57
C LYS A 117 20.81 3.74 3.74
N LEU A 118 20.22 2.67 4.28
CA LEU A 118 19.35 2.77 5.47
C LEU A 118 20.10 3.36 6.67
N LEU A 119 21.31 2.86 6.98
CA LEU A 119 22.12 3.32 8.09
C LEU A 119 22.61 4.77 7.90
N SER A 120 22.86 5.21 6.68
CA SER A 120 23.21 6.59 6.35
C SER A 120 21.99 7.51 6.20
N LYS A 121 20.78 6.98 6.43
CA LYS A 121 19.50 7.71 6.29
C LYS A 121 19.30 8.28 4.87
N ASP A 122 19.69 7.52 3.84
CA ASP A 122 19.44 7.89 2.45
C ASP A 122 17.93 7.98 2.19
N GLN A 123 17.50 9.11 1.64
CA GLN A 123 16.08 9.43 1.45
C GLN A 123 15.36 8.43 0.51
N SER A 124 16.08 7.82 -0.42
CA SER A 124 15.50 6.81 -1.32
C SER A 124 15.02 5.54 -0.60
N VAL A 125 15.55 5.28 0.59
CA VAL A 125 15.18 4.11 1.42
C VAL A 125 14.25 4.52 2.56
N VAL A 126 14.58 5.60 3.28
CA VAL A 126 13.82 5.98 4.49
C VAL A 126 12.48 6.66 4.17
N ASN A 127 12.32 7.28 3.00
CA ASN A 127 11.09 7.99 2.59
C ASN A 127 10.14 7.13 1.73
N GLU A 128 10.47 5.88 1.45
CA GLU A 128 9.65 5.01 0.63
C GLU A 128 8.25 4.79 1.23
N ASN A 129 8.15 4.76 2.55
CA ASN A 129 6.89 4.65 3.27
C ASN A 129 6.74 5.78 4.30
N ALA A 130 5.88 6.76 4.00
CA ALA A 130 5.62 7.92 4.85
C ALA A 130 5.01 7.60 6.24
N ASN A 131 4.59 6.35 6.49
CA ASN A 131 4.05 5.92 7.77
C ASN A 131 5.08 5.24 8.67
N LYS A 132 6.33 5.07 8.18
CA LYS A 132 7.45 4.50 8.93
C LYS A 132 8.41 5.60 9.34
N ASP A 133 8.65 5.72 10.65
CA ASP A 133 9.64 6.64 11.21
C ASP A 133 10.98 5.91 11.36
N ALA A 134 11.91 6.16 10.45
CA ALA A 134 13.21 5.50 10.40
C ALA A 134 14.13 5.80 11.60
N ASP A 135 13.78 6.74 12.46
CA ASP A 135 14.53 7.03 13.69
C ASP A 135 14.17 6.09 14.85
N VAL A 136 13.03 5.41 14.76
CA VAL A 136 12.56 4.46 15.78
C VAL A 136 13.24 3.09 15.59
N PHE A 137 13.83 2.53 16.61
CA PHE A 137 14.56 1.25 16.56
C PHE A 137 13.74 0.08 15.99
N ASN A 138 12.47 -0.01 16.37
CA ASN A 138 11.58 -1.05 15.84
C ASN A 138 11.39 -0.90 14.33
N THR A 139 11.20 0.31 13.85
CA THR A 139 11.08 0.63 12.43
C THR A 139 12.37 0.35 11.67
N GLN A 140 13.55 0.67 12.23
CA GLN A 140 14.85 0.33 11.62
C GLN A 140 15.01 -1.17 11.40
N ARG A 141 14.58 -1.97 12.38
CA ARG A 141 14.58 -3.45 12.25
C ARG A 141 13.65 -3.93 11.14
N ASP A 142 12.45 -3.39 11.05
CA ASP A 142 11.49 -3.73 10.01
C ASP A 142 11.96 -3.31 8.62
N LEU A 143 12.52 -2.11 8.46
CA LEU A 143 13.12 -1.65 7.21
C LEU A 143 14.28 -2.55 6.77
N THR A 144 15.12 -3.02 7.72
CA THR A 144 16.18 -4.00 7.42
C THR A 144 15.59 -5.32 6.93
N ALA A 145 14.55 -5.83 7.61
CA ALA A 145 13.82 -7.02 7.17
C ALA A 145 13.20 -6.84 5.79
N GLY A 146 12.64 -5.65 5.51
CA GLY A 146 12.07 -5.29 4.21
C GLY A 146 13.09 -5.32 3.06
N ILE A 147 14.32 -4.83 3.28
CA ILE A 147 15.41 -4.91 2.30
C ILE A 147 15.70 -6.37 1.93
N VAL A 148 15.79 -7.25 2.93
CA VAL A 148 16.00 -8.70 2.71
C VAL A 148 14.76 -9.30 2.04
N GLY A 149 13.56 -8.96 2.49
CA GLY A 149 12.29 -9.41 1.94
C GLY A 149 12.15 -9.11 0.46
N LYS A 150 12.46 -7.88 0.03
CA LYS A 150 12.46 -7.47 -1.39
C LYS A 150 13.46 -8.28 -2.22
N SER A 151 14.69 -8.42 -1.74
CA SER A 151 15.74 -9.14 -2.46
C SER A 151 15.39 -10.62 -2.67
N ILE A 152 14.81 -11.27 -1.66
CA ILE A 152 14.37 -12.66 -1.76
C ILE A 152 13.06 -12.76 -2.54
N GLY A 153 12.12 -11.84 -2.30
CA GLY A 153 10.83 -11.79 -2.98
C GLY A 153 10.94 -11.76 -4.49
N LEU A 154 11.84 -10.93 -5.02
CA LEU A 154 12.11 -10.87 -6.47
C LEU A 154 12.55 -12.23 -7.08
N LYS A 155 13.19 -13.08 -6.28
CA LYS A 155 13.65 -14.40 -6.74
C LYS A 155 12.57 -15.47 -6.64
N LEU A 156 11.62 -15.27 -5.72
CA LEU A 156 10.48 -16.17 -5.57
C LEU A 156 9.44 -15.95 -6.67
N LEU A 157 9.38 -14.73 -7.23
CA LEU A 157 8.48 -14.44 -8.34
C LEU A 157 8.84 -15.23 -9.61
N PRO A 158 7.85 -15.59 -10.45
CA PRO A 158 8.14 -16.07 -11.81
C PRO A 158 9.07 -15.07 -12.53
N ALA A 159 10.06 -15.58 -13.27
CA ALA A 159 11.14 -14.77 -13.85
C ALA A 159 10.61 -13.61 -14.74
N HIS A 160 9.56 -13.84 -15.54
CA HIS A 160 8.97 -12.80 -16.38
C HIS A 160 8.25 -11.71 -15.56
N VAL A 161 7.62 -12.09 -14.43
CA VAL A 161 6.98 -11.14 -13.49
C VAL A 161 8.03 -10.29 -12.78
N ALA A 162 9.09 -10.92 -12.25
CA ALA A 162 10.19 -10.21 -11.62
C ALA A 162 10.86 -9.21 -12.58
N ASN A 163 11.10 -9.63 -13.82
CA ASN A 163 11.69 -8.79 -14.88
C ASN A 163 10.78 -7.60 -15.23
N ALA A 164 9.48 -7.83 -15.40
CA ALA A 164 8.49 -6.76 -15.67
C ALA A 164 8.40 -5.76 -14.51
N HIS A 165 8.45 -6.26 -13.26
CA HIS A 165 8.51 -5.36 -12.08
C HIS A 165 9.79 -4.52 -12.06
N GLN A 166 10.95 -5.14 -12.28
CA GLN A 166 12.25 -4.46 -12.28
C GLN A 166 12.37 -3.43 -13.40
N LYS A 167 11.80 -3.72 -14.59
CA LYS A 167 11.77 -2.80 -15.71
C LYS A 167 10.75 -1.67 -15.55
N GLY A 168 9.78 -1.79 -14.64
CA GLY A 168 8.73 -0.81 -14.41
C GLY A 168 7.52 -0.94 -15.35
N ASP A 169 7.33 -2.09 -15.99
CA ASP A 169 6.13 -2.41 -16.79
C ASP A 169 4.94 -2.66 -15.88
N ILE A 170 5.19 -3.29 -14.74
CA ILE A 170 4.25 -3.50 -13.65
C ILE A 170 4.89 -3.15 -12.31
N HIS A 171 4.04 -3.04 -11.28
CA HIS A 171 4.48 -2.98 -9.89
C HIS A 171 3.80 -4.10 -9.08
N TYR A 172 4.59 -5.05 -8.63
CA TYR A 172 4.16 -6.03 -7.63
C TYR A 172 4.28 -5.35 -6.27
N HIS A 173 3.15 -5.03 -5.64
CA HIS A 173 3.12 -4.26 -4.39
C HIS A 173 3.66 -5.07 -3.21
N ASP A 174 4.22 -4.36 -2.23
CA ASP A 174 4.60 -4.88 -0.91
C ASP A 174 5.62 -6.04 -0.97
N LEU A 175 6.61 -5.92 -1.87
CA LEU A 175 7.69 -6.90 -2.00
C LEU A 175 8.56 -7.06 -0.75
N ASP A 176 8.54 -6.08 0.15
CA ASP A 176 9.17 -6.12 1.46
C ASP A 176 8.50 -7.12 2.41
N TYR A 177 7.24 -7.50 2.15
CA TYR A 177 6.49 -8.50 2.89
C TYR A 177 6.18 -9.75 2.07
N SER A 178 5.59 -9.61 0.89
CA SER A 178 5.09 -10.71 0.04
C SER A 178 5.78 -10.69 -1.33
N PRO A 179 6.25 -11.81 -1.87
CA PRO A 179 5.95 -13.20 -1.51
C PRO A 179 6.88 -13.83 -0.47
N TYR A 180 7.81 -13.07 0.13
CA TYR A 180 8.72 -13.62 1.16
C TYR A 180 7.92 -14.29 2.30
N THR A 181 6.94 -13.58 2.86
CA THR A 181 5.94 -14.15 3.76
C THR A 181 4.59 -14.26 3.05
N PRO A 182 3.80 -15.34 3.30
CA PRO A 182 2.48 -15.51 2.72
C PRO A 182 1.41 -14.69 3.44
N MET A 183 1.62 -13.36 3.55
CA MET A 183 0.71 -12.44 4.23
C MET A 183 -0.37 -11.91 3.30
N THR A 184 -1.55 -11.62 3.86
CA THR A 184 -2.65 -10.91 3.18
C THR A 184 -2.44 -9.40 3.23
N ASN A 185 -3.19 -8.65 2.41
CA ASN A 185 -3.11 -7.19 2.34
C ASN A 185 -4.02 -6.51 3.36
N CYS A 186 -5.29 -6.25 3.01
CA CYS A 186 -6.24 -5.48 3.83
C CYS A 186 -7.44 -6.32 4.23
N CYS A 187 -8.14 -5.92 5.32
CA CYS A 187 -9.40 -6.57 5.69
C CYS A 187 -10.41 -5.59 6.33
N LEU A 188 -11.70 -5.97 6.24
CA LEU A 188 -12.75 -5.51 7.14
C LEU A 188 -12.84 -6.50 8.30
N ILE A 189 -12.44 -6.08 9.49
CA ILE A 189 -12.39 -6.95 10.66
C ILE A 189 -13.81 -7.27 11.16
N ASP A 190 -14.08 -8.52 11.49
CA ASP A 190 -15.33 -8.91 12.17
C ASP A 190 -15.27 -8.62 13.67
N PHE A 191 -15.27 -7.32 14.03
CA PHE A 191 -15.29 -6.89 15.42
C PHE A 191 -16.51 -7.41 16.17
N LYS A 192 -17.69 -7.42 15.53
CA LYS A 192 -18.94 -7.88 16.15
C LYS A 192 -18.83 -9.33 16.59
N GLY A 193 -18.38 -10.21 15.70
CA GLY A 193 -18.19 -11.64 16.02
C GLY A 193 -17.09 -11.87 17.04
N MET A 194 -15.96 -11.14 16.93
CA MET A 194 -14.84 -11.28 17.86
C MET A 194 -15.21 -10.83 19.28
N LEU A 195 -15.85 -9.67 19.45
CA LEU A 195 -16.26 -9.17 20.77
C LEU A 195 -17.35 -10.05 21.40
N ALA A 196 -18.31 -10.53 20.61
CA ALA A 196 -19.40 -11.36 21.14
C ALA A 196 -18.91 -12.72 21.62
N GLN A 197 -17.97 -13.37 20.90
CA GLN A 197 -17.49 -14.71 21.18
C GLN A 197 -16.21 -14.75 22.02
N GLY A 198 -15.56 -13.60 22.22
CA GLY A 198 -14.21 -13.54 22.74
C GLY A 198 -13.17 -13.99 21.71
N PHE A 199 -11.91 -13.88 22.07
CA PHE A 199 -10.76 -14.24 21.21
C PHE A 199 -9.54 -14.55 22.08
N LYS A 200 -8.42 -14.93 21.44
CA LYS A 200 -7.19 -15.24 22.16
C LYS A 200 -6.03 -14.39 21.65
N ILE A 201 -5.22 -13.86 22.55
CA ILE A 201 -3.96 -13.19 22.26
C ILE A 201 -2.87 -13.82 23.12
N GLY A 202 -1.88 -14.45 22.48
CA GLY A 202 -0.84 -15.20 23.20
C GLY A 202 -1.48 -16.30 24.10
N ASN A 203 -1.26 -16.20 25.40
CA ASN A 203 -1.81 -17.12 26.39
C ASN A 203 -3.10 -16.65 27.06
N ALA A 204 -3.56 -15.43 26.74
CA ALA A 204 -4.74 -14.83 27.34
C ALA A 204 -6.00 -15.13 26.54
N ASP A 205 -7.00 -15.73 27.21
CA ASP A 205 -8.37 -15.81 26.72
C ASP A 205 -9.07 -14.48 27.07
N VAL A 206 -9.57 -13.79 26.05
CA VAL A 206 -10.25 -12.49 26.19
C VAL A 206 -11.75 -12.73 26.05
N GLU A 207 -12.47 -12.50 27.13
CA GLU A 207 -13.93 -12.69 27.19
C GLU A 207 -14.68 -11.50 26.53
N SER A 208 -15.96 -11.71 26.23
CA SER A 208 -16.87 -10.66 25.74
C SER A 208 -16.88 -9.47 26.71
N PRO A 209 -16.72 -8.22 26.23
CA PRO A 209 -16.67 -7.05 27.09
C PRO A 209 -18.02 -6.75 27.73
N LYS A 210 -18.00 -6.13 28.92
CA LYS A 210 -19.20 -5.77 29.69
C LYS A 210 -19.37 -4.24 29.84
N SER A 211 -18.59 -3.47 29.11
CA SER A 211 -18.67 -2.01 29.07
C SER A 211 -18.07 -1.49 27.75
N ILE A 212 -18.44 -0.28 27.35
CA ILE A 212 -17.88 0.35 26.17
C ILE A 212 -16.37 0.60 26.33
N GLN A 213 -15.87 0.93 27.52
CA GLN A 213 -14.43 1.12 27.80
C GLN A 213 -13.64 -0.17 27.53
N THR A 214 -14.16 -1.31 28.02
CA THR A 214 -13.52 -2.61 27.75
C THR A 214 -13.60 -2.98 26.27
N ALA A 215 -14.73 -2.69 25.61
CA ALA A 215 -14.91 -2.98 24.19
C ALA A 215 -13.91 -2.19 23.33
N THR A 216 -13.73 -0.90 23.58
CA THR A 216 -12.76 -0.05 22.83
C THR A 216 -11.32 -0.50 23.09
N ALA A 217 -10.96 -0.86 24.33
CA ALA A 217 -9.63 -1.41 24.64
C ALA A 217 -9.36 -2.73 23.89
N GLN A 218 -10.36 -3.62 23.83
CA GLN A 218 -10.25 -4.87 23.05
C GLN A 218 -10.15 -4.61 21.55
N ILE A 219 -10.88 -3.62 21.02
CA ILE A 219 -10.76 -3.20 19.60
C ILE A 219 -9.33 -2.74 19.29
N SER A 220 -8.71 -1.93 20.15
CA SER A 220 -7.32 -1.50 19.97
C SER A 220 -6.36 -2.70 19.94
N GLN A 221 -6.54 -3.68 20.83
CA GLN A 221 -5.74 -4.91 20.85
C GLN A 221 -5.92 -5.74 19.59
N ILE A 222 -7.16 -5.88 19.09
CA ILE A 222 -7.46 -6.58 17.84
C ILE A 222 -6.77 -5.88 16.68
N ILE A 223 -6.91 -4.54 16.56
CA ILE A 223 -6.28 -3.74 15.52
C ILE A 223 -4.75 -3.93 15.52
N ALA A 224 -4.11 -3.85 16.70
CA ALA A 224 -2.66 -4.01 16.81
C ALA A 224 -2.19 -5.40 16.34
N ASN A 225 -2.92 -6.46 16.69
CA ASN A 225 -2.61 -7.84 16.30
C ASN A 225 -2.89 -8.11 14.83
N VAL A 226 -4.02 -7.63 14.29
CA VAL A 226 -4.36 -7.75 12.87
C VAL A 226 -3.34 -7.00 12.01
N ALA A 227 -3.05 -5.74 12.36
CA ALA A 227 -2.06 -4.93 11.64
C ALA A 227 -0.62 -5.46 11.74
N SER A 228 -0.32 -6.31 12.73
CA SER A 228 0.95 -7.05 12.84
C SER A 228 0.96 -8.36 12.05
N SER A 229 -0.20 -8.82 11.59
CA SER A 229 -0.38 -10.11 10.90
C SER A 229 -0.66 -9.97 9.41
N GLN A 230 -0.80 -8.75 8.91
CA GLN A 230 -0.96 -8.38 7.50
C GLN A 230 -0.19 -7.09 7.21
N TYR A 231 -0.01 -6.71 5.94
CA TYR A 231 0.77 -5.52 5.60
C TYR A 231 -0.06 -4.29 5.23
N GLY A 232 -1.36 -4.44 4.94
CA GLY A 232 -2.25 -3.35 4.55
C GLY A 232 -3.17 -2.88 5.67
N GLY A 233 -4.24 -2.20 5.29
CA GLY A 233 -5.17 -1.56 6.21
C GLY A 233 -6.12 -2.52 6.92
N CYS A 234 -6.51 -2.15 8.13
CA CYS A 234 -7.57 -2.81 8.91
C CYS A 234 -8.70 -1.83 9.18
N SER A 235 -9.94 -2.23 8.85
CA SER A 235 -11.08 -1.32 8.85
C SER A 235 -12.25 -1.90 9.64
N ALA A 236 -12.98 -1.01 10.31
CA ALA A 236 -14.29 -1.30 10.91
C ALA A 236 -15.38 -0.79 9.98
N ASP A 237 -16.33 -1.63 9.60
CA ASP A 237 -17.41 -1.26 8.67
C ASP A 237 -18.41 -0.29 9.31
N ARG A 238 -18.83 -0.55 10.57
CA ARG A 238 -19.84 0.24 11.31
C ARG A 238 -19.53 0.24 12.79
N ILE A 239 -18.58 1.06 13.19
CA ILE A 239 -18.07 1.04 14.57
C ILE A 239 -19.10 1.49 15.60
N ASP A 240 -19.99 2.41 15.24
CA ASP A 240 -21.10 2.88 16.05
C ASP A 240 -22.08 1.74 16.41
N GLU A 241 -22.49 0.93 15.42
CA GLU A 241 -23.35 -0.23 15.62
C GLU A 241 -22.65 -1.36 16.41
N VAL A 242 -21.34 -1.54 16.21
CA VAL A 242 -20.53 -2.54 16.93
C VAL A 242 -20.45 -2.21 18.42
N LEU A 243 -20.28 -0.93 18.77
CA LEU A 243 -20.06 -0.48 20.14
C LEU A 243 -21.36 -0.18 20.92
N ALA A 244 -22.47 0.11 20.23
CA ALA A 244 -23.74 0.47 20.86
C ALA A 244 -24.23 -0.53 21.92
N PRO A 245 -24.17 -1.86 21.73
CA PRO A 245 -24.58 -2.83 22.76
C PRO A 245 -23.78 -2.70 24.07
N TYR A 246 -22.52 -2.35 23.97
CA TYR A 246 -21.64 -2.19 25.15
C TYR A 246 -21.87 -0.84 25.85
N ALA A 247 -22.25 0.20 25.12
CA ALA A 247 -22.71 1.46 25.69
C ALA A 247 -24.05 1.29 26.42
N GLU A 248 -24.94 0.45 25.91
CA GLU A 248 -26.20 0.09 26.56
C GLU A 248 -25.96 -0.64 27.89
N LEU A 249 -24.97 -1.52 27.98
CA LEU A 249 -24.59 -2.14 29.25
C LEU A 249 -24.14 -1.12 30.31
N ASN A 250 -23.40 -0.08 29.91
CA ASN A 250 -23.05 1.03 30.79
C ASN A 250 -24.33 1.77 31.28
N TYR A 251 -25.25 2.08 30.35
CA TYR A 251 -26.50 2.71 30.69
C TYR A 251 -27.32 1.91 31.72
N GLN A 252 -27.48 0.60 31.50
CA GLN A 252 -28.21 -0.27 32.43
C GLN A 252 -27.55 -0.31 33.80
N LYS A 253 -26.20 -0.32 33.85
CA LYS A 253 -25.45 -0.24 35.11
C LYS A 253 -25.75 1.08 35.82
N HIS A 254 -25.61 2.23 35.13
CA HIS A 254 -25.87 3.55 35.73
C HIS A 254 -27.32 3.74 36.15
N LEU A 255 -28.27 3.18 35.42
CA LEU A 255 -29.66 3.19 35.79
C LEU A 255 -29.93 2.38 37.08
N LYS A 256 -29.26 1.25 37.25
CA LYS A 256 -29.30 0.46 38.47
C LYS A 256 -28.67 1.20 39.65
N ASP A 257 -27.50 1.78 39.46
CA ASP A 257 -26.82 2.55 40.51
C ASP A 257 -27.61 3.79 40.92
N ALA A 258 -28.32 4.42 39.98
CA ALA A 258 -29.15 5.59 40.22
C ALA A 258 -30.31 5.30 41.20
N LYS A 259 -30.83 4.08 41.26
CA LYS A 259 -31.92 3.72 42.17
C LYS A 259 -31.56 3.92 43.64
N ASP A 260 -30.28 3.76 43.99
CA ASP A 260 -29.80 3.85 45.35
C ASP A 260 -29.36 5.28 45.75
N TRP A 261 -29.06 6.14 44.78
CA TRP A 261 -28.41 7.45 45.02
C TRP A 261 -29.11 8.67 44.42
N VAL A 262 -30.08 8.48 43.53
CA VAL A 262 -30.70 9.55 42.75
C VAL A 262 -32.22 9.56 42.89
N LEU A 263 -32.85 10.75 43.00
CA LEU A 263 -34.29 10.87 43.02
C LEU A 263 -34.96 10.24 41.80
N ALA A 264 -36.11 9.62 41.97
CA ALA A 264 -36.77 8.78 40.95
C ALA A 264 -37.00 9.52 39.61
N ASP A 265 -37.34 10.79 39.66
CA ASP A 265 -37.57 11.65 38.48
C ASP A 265 -36.26 12.06 37.76
N LYS A 266 -35.09 11.82 38.36
CA LYS A 266 -33.76 12.17 37.82
C LYS A 266 -32.91 10.95 37.42
N GLN A 267 -33.37 9.72 37.65
CA GLN A 267 -32.57 8.51 37.44
C GLN A 267 -32.18 8.30 35.98
N GLU A 268 -33.11 8.54 35.06
CA GLU A 268 -32.85 8.42 33.63
C GLU A 268 -31.89 9.49 33.12
N GLU A 269 -32.07 10.74 33.52
CA GLU A 269 -31.19 11.86 33.18
C GLU A 269 -29.76 11.59 33.67
N TYR A 270 -29.60 11.10 34.90
CA TYR A 270 -28.35 10.73 35.46
C TYR A 270 -27.67 9.58 34.66
N ALA A 271 -28.42 8.52 34.38
CA ALA A 271 -27.89 7.36 33.64
C ALA A 271 -27.46 7.78 32.22
N ARG A 272 -28.24 8.59 31.51
CA ARG A 272 -27.86 9.13 30.18
C ARG A 272 -26.62 9.99 30.27
N ALA A 273 -26.51 10.94 31.19
CA ALA A 273 -25.36 11.81 31.33
C ALA A 273 -24.07 11.05 31.66
N LYS A 274 -24.15 10.03 32.54
CA LYS A 274 -23.02 9.14 32.86
C LYS A 274 -22.58 8.29 31.67
N THR A 275 -23.53 7.71 30.95
CA THR A 275 -23.26 6.89 29.77
C THR A 275 -22.65 7.74 28.64
N GLN A 276 -23.14 8.95 28.43
CA GLN A 276 -22.58 9.87 27.44
C GLN A 276 -21.12 10.22 27.74
N LYS A 277 -20.79 10.41 29.03
CA LYS A 277 -19.41 10.60 29.46
C LYS A 277 -18.56 9.35 29.22
N ASP A 278 -19.06 8.16 29.56
CA ASP A 278 -18.37 6.90 29.34
C ASP A 278 -18.09 6.67 27.84
N ILE A 279 -19.06 6.96 26.98
CA ILE A 279 -18.91 6.89 25.51
C ILE A 279 -17.80 7.84 25.05
N TYR A 280 -17.84 9.09 25.49
CA TYR A 280 -16.83 10.07 25.12
C TYR A 280 -15.42 9.64 25.56
N ASP A 281 -15.26 9.23 26.81
CA ASP A 281 -13.96 8.81 27.36
C ASP A 281 -13.43 7.57 26.63
N ALA A 282 -14.30 6.59 26.32
CA ALA A 282 -13.93 5.36 25.61
C ALA A 282 -13.49 5.66 24.16
N MET A 283 -14.23 6.51 23.44
CA MET A 283 -13.88 6.89 22.07
C MET A 283 -12.63 7.76 22.02
N GLN A 284 -12.41 8.63 23.01
CA GLN A 284 -11.18 9.40 23.13
C GLN A 284 -9.97 8.48 23.34
N SER A 285 -10.09 7.50 24.23
CA SER A 285 -9.04 6.49 24.44
C SER A 285 -8.73 5.74 23.16
N LEU A 286 -9.76 5.28 22.43
CA LEU A 286 -9.60 4.56 21.17
C LEU A 286 -8.84 5.41 20.11
N GLU A 287 -9.20 6.69 19.96
CA GLU A 287 -8.51 7.58 19.01
C GLU A 287 -7.04 7.78 19.38
N TYR A 288 -6.74 8.03 20.66
CA TYR A 288 -5.37 8.16 21.14
C TYR A 288 -4.56 6.88 20.98
N GLU A 289 -5.13 5.73 21.35
CA GLU A 289 -4.46 4.44 21.22
C GLU A 289 -4.11 4.14 19.77
N ILE A 290 -5.06 4.24 18.83
CA ILE A 290 -4.80 3.97 17.40
C ILE A 290 -3.73 4.91 16.85
N ASN A 291 -3.75 6.19 17.22
CA ASN A 291 -2.79 7.17 16.70
C ASN A 291 -1.38 7.03 17.29
N THR A 292 -1.24 6.38 18.43
CA THR A 292 0.04 6.18 19.15
C THR A 292 0.57 4.75 19.10
N LEU A 293 -0.21 3.79 18.62
CA LEU A 293 0.23 2.40 18.49
C LEU A 293 1.31 2.25 17.43
N PHE A 294 2.32 1.44 17.75
CA PHE A 294 3.27 0.89 16.80
C PHE A 294 3.07 -0.62 16.71
N THR A 295 2.84 -1.10 15.50
CA THR A 295 2.74 -2.55 15.24
C THR A 295 4.12 -3.20 15.21
N SER A 296 4.17 -4.53 15.15
CA SER A 296 5.43 -5.26 14.93
C SER A 296 6.09 -4.91 13.60
N ASN A 297 5.32 -4.38 12.63
CA ASN A 297 5.80 -3.92 11.34
C ASN A 297 6.37 -2.49 11.38
N GLY A 298 6.62 -1.94 12.57
CA GLY A 298 7.27 -0.65 12.74
C GLY A 298 6.48 0.56 12.25
N GLN A 299 5.17 0.44 12.11
CA GLN A 299 4.29 1.50 11.62
C GLN A 299 3.04 1.66 12.47
N THR A 300 2.44 2.85 12.44
CA THR A 300 1.11 3.08 12.99
C THR A 300 0.09 2.27 12.15
N PRO A 301 -0.88 1.57 12.77
CA PRO A 301 -1.87 0.79 12.03
C PRO A 301 -2.66 1.65 11.05
N PHE A 302 -2.76 1.22 9.80
CA PHE A 302 -3.63 1.84 8.79
C PHE A 302 -5.08 1.51 9.11
N THR A 303 -5.68 2.23 10.03
CA THR A 303 -7.03 1.96 10.54
C THR A 303 -8.03 2.92 9.92
N SER A 304 -9.16 2.38 9.47
CA SER A 304 -10.33 3.17 9.03
C SER A 304 -11.55 2.80 9.87
N LEU A 305 -12.30 3.80 10.33
CA LEU A 305 -13.54 3.63 11.07
C LEU A 305 -14.71 4.19 10.27
N GLY A 306 -15.61 3.31 9.81
CA GLY A 306 -16.88 3.67 9.20
C GLY A 306 -17.97 3.84 10.25
N PHE A 307 -18.83 4.84 10.08
CA PHE A 307 -19.97 5.13 10.97
C PHE A 307 -21.00 6.03 10.26
N GLY A 308 -22.12 6.26 10.90
CA GLY A 308 -23.14 7.24 10.43
C GLY A 308 -24.48 6.63 10.05
N LEU A 309 -24.65 5.28 10.09
CA LEU A 309 -25.90 4.61 9.77
C LEU A 309 -26.77 4.28 10.99
N GLY A 310 -26.16 4.23 12.18
CA GLY A 310 -26.89 3.94 13.42
C GLY A 310 -27.86 5.03 13.80
N THR A 311 -29.06 4.65 14.31
CA THR A 311 -30.17 5.56 14.64
C THR A 311 -30.54 5.55 16.11
N SER A 312 -30.14 4.52 16.87
CA SER A 312 -30.39 4.47 18.30
C SER A 312 -29.67 5.60 19.04
N TRP A 313 -30.15 5.95 20.23
CA TRP A 313 -29.48 6.96 21.04
C TRP A 313 -28.01 6.64 21.30
N PHE A 314 -27.68 5.38 21.54
CA PHE A 314 -26.30 4.94 21.79
C PHE A 314 -25.40 5.12 20.57
N GLU A 315 -25.89 4.71 19.41
CA GLU A 315 -25.17 4.88 18.13
C GLU A 315 -24.92 6.35 17.81
N ARG A 316 -25.95 7.19 17.98
CA ARG A 316 -25.83 8.64 17.76
C ARG A 316 -24.84 9.29 18.72
N GLU A 317 -24.82 8.93 19.99
CA GLU A 317 -23.84 9.46 20.96
C GLU A 317 -22.42 9.01 20.64
N ILE A 318 -22.22 7.78 20.13
CA ILE A 318 -20.91 7.31 19.65
C ILE A 318 -20.48 8.12 18.42
N GLN A 319 -21.37 8.35 17.45
CA GLN A 319 -21.08 9.17 16.27
C GLN A 319 -20.68 10.61 16.66
N LYS A 320 -21.42 11.24 17.57
CA LYS A 320 -21.08 12.56 18.09
C LYS A 320 -19.75 12.59 18.84
N ALA A 321 -19.47 11.57 19.64
CA ALA A 321 -18.20 11.46 20.36
C ALA A 321 -17.02 11.38 19.39
N ILE A 322 -17.08 10.52 18.36
CA ILE A 322 -16.05 10.40 17.31
C ILE A 322 -15.74 11.76 16.69
N LEU A 323 -16.81 12.48 16.27
CA LEU A 323 -16.68 13.77 15.58
C LEU A 323 -16.13 14.87 16.51
N ASN A 324 -16.66 14.99 17.72
CA ASN A 324 -16.25 16.02 18.67
C ASN A 324 -14.80 15.83 19.14
N ILE A 325 -14.36 14.56 19.35
CA ILE A 325 -12.99 14.24 19.72
C ILE A 325 -12.05 14.63 18.57
N ARG A 326 -12.40 14.29 17.33
CA ARG A 326 -11.62 14.68 16.16
C ARG A 326 -11.53 16.19 15.99
N ILE A 327 -12.63 16.93 16.17
CA ILE A 327 -12.66 18.40 16.11
C ILE A 327 -11.72 19.00 17.16
N LYS A 328 -11.73 18.46 18.38
CA LYS A 328 -10.86 18.91 19.47
C LYS A 328 -9.38 18.66 19.16
N GLY A 329 -9.06 17.55 18.49
CA GLY A 329 -7.69 17.14 18.19
C GLY A 329 -6.94 16.54 19.38
N LEU A 330 -5.68 16.15 19.15
CA LEU A 330 -4.83 15.43 20.09
C LEU A 330 -4.02 16.40 20.98
N GLY A 331 -3.96 16.08 22.25
CA GLY A 331 -3.12 16.79 23.22
C GLY A 331 -3.61 18.21 23.54
N ARG A 332 -2.75 19.00 24.18
CA ARG A 332 -3.05 20.37 24.58
C ARG A 332 -3.12 21.34 23.40
N GLU A 333 -2.32 21.07 22.36
CA GLU A 333 -2.21 21.88 21.16
C GLU A 333 -3.31 21.55 20.14
N GLY A 334 -4.13 20.50 20.37
CA GLY A 334 -5.20 20.10 19.47
C GLY A 334 -4.70 19.62 18.11
N ARG A 335 -3.55 18.91 18.05
CA ARG A 335 -2.96 18.40 16.80
C ARG A 335 -3.94 17.50 16.05
N THR A 336 -3.89 17.55 14.73
CA THR A 336 -4.76 16.72 13.89
C THR A 336 -4.32 15.25 13.95
N ALA A 337 -5.25 14.36 14.33
CA ALA A 337 -5.01 12.93 14.30
C ALA A 337 -4.95 12.42 12.86
N ILE A 338 -3.88 11.68 12.52
CA ILE A 338 -3.73 11.05 11.20
C ILE A 338 -4.57 9.76 11.14
N PHE A 339 -4.54 8.97 12.21
CA PHE A 339 -5.34 7.75 12.37
C PHE A 339 -6.23 7.84 13.62
N PRO A 340 -7.35 7.10 13.62
CA PRO A 340 -7.97 6.38 12.51
C PRO A 340 -8.48 7.33 11.42
N LYS A 341 -8.47 6.86 10.17
CA LYS A 341 -9.22 7.51 9.10
C LYS A 341 -10.70 7.40 9.40
N LEU A 342 -11.41 8.52 9.41
CA LEU A 342 -12.85 8.56 9.64
C LEU A 342 -13.60 8.58 8.31
N ILE A 343 -14.65 7.75 8.21
CA ILE A 343 -15.49 7.62 7.02
C ILE A 343 -16.95 7.74 7.46
N PHE A 344 -17.58 8.84 7.07
CA PHE A 344 -18.98 9.11 7.38
C PHE A 344 -19.88 8.70 6.23
N THR A 345 -20.85 7.82 6.51
CA THR A 345 -21.81 7.36 5.52
C THR A 345 -23.01 8.27 5.46
N VAL A 346 -23.25 8.83 4.27
CA VAL A 346 -24.46 9.58 3.95
C VAL A 346 -25.48 8.64 3.29
N LYS A 347 -26.73 8.68 3.74
CA LYS A 347 -27.81 7.86 3.21
C LYS A 347 -29.09 8.67 3.11
N ARG A 348 -29.79 8.52 1.97
CA ARG A 348 -31.10 9.14 1.72
C ARG A 348 -32.13 8.71 2.75
N GLY A 349 -32.93 9.66 3.23
CA GLY A 349 -33.94 9.44 4.27
C GLY A 349 -33.39 9.20 5.67
N LEU A 350 -32.06 9.25 5.87
CA LEU A 350 -31.41 9.08 7.18
C LEU A 350 -30.68 10.34 7.64
N ASN A 351 -29.77 10.85 6.81
CA ASN A 351 -28.94 12.01 7.16
C ASN A 351 -28.60 12.92 5.95
N LEU A 352 -29.07 12.60 4.73
CA LEU A 352 -28.82 13.43 3.56
C LEU A 352 -29.63 14.71 3.58
N GLU A 353 -30.94 14.59 3.76
CA GLU A 353 -31.91 15.71 3.70
C GLU A 353 -32.08 16.41 5.05
N PRO A 354 -32.40 17.74 5.07
CA PRO A 354 -32.55 18.49 6.30
C PRO A 354 -33.58 17.93 7.30
N ASP A 355 -34.65 17.31 6.81
CA ASP A 355 -35.72 16.72 7.64
C ASP A 355 -35.39 15.27 8.11
N SER A 356 -34.24 14.76 7.77
CA SER A 356 -33.84 13.39 8.12
C SER A 356 -33.43 13.26 9.60
N PRO A 357 -33.63 12.09 10.23
CA PRO A 357 -33.43 11.89 11.68
C PRO A 357 -32.01 12.20 12.18
N ASN A 358 -30.98 11.97 11.35
CA ASN A 358 -29.57 12.17 11.71
C ASN A 358 -28.91 13.31 10.90
N TYR A 359 -29.67 14.26 10.39
CA TYR A 359 -29.14 15.40 9.66
C TYR A 359 -28.18 16.25 10.52
N ASP A 360 -28.50 16.41 11.82
CA ASP A 360 -27.62 17.08 12.79
C ASP A 360 -26.24 16.44 12.88
N ILE A 361 -26.15 15.12 12.76
CA ILE A 361 -24.87 14.38 12.72
C ILE A 361 -24.12 14.68 11.42
N LYS A 362 -24.80 14.76 10.26
CA LYS A 362 -24.18 15.18 8.99
C LYS A 362 -23.60 16.59 9.11
N GLN A 363 -24.32 17.54 9.73
CA GLN A 363 -23.82 18.90 9.93
C GLN A 363 -22.53 18.89 10.78
N LEU A 364 -22.50 18.10 11.86
CA LEU A 364 -21.31 17.93 12.70
C LEU A 364 -20.16 17.25 11.93
N ALA A 365 -20.46 16.29 11.04
CA ALA A 365 -19.46 15.65 10.19
C ALA A 365 -18.85 16.64 9.18
N ILE A 366 -19.66 17.51 8.58
CA ILE A 366 -19.19 18.58 7.69
C ILE A 366 -18.31 19.59 8.45
N GLU A 367 -18.73 20.02 9.63
CA GLU A 367 -17.91 20.88 10.49
C GLU A 367 -16.56 20.23 10.78
N CYS A 368 -16.57 18.96 11.17
CA CYS A 368 -15.35 18.20 11.42
C CYS A 368 -14.44 18.11 10.17
N ALA A 369 -15.01 17.83 9.00
CA ALA A 369 -14.26 17.71 7.75
C ALA A 369 -13.61 19.04 7.32
N THR A 370 -14.28 20.18 7.56
CA THR A 370 -13.69 21.49 7.27
C THR A 370 -12.52 21.85 8.19
N LYS A 371 -12.49 21.31 9.41
CA LYS A 371 -11.45 21.59 10.41
C LYS A 371 -10.30 20.56 10.40
N ARG A 372 -10.57 19.32 9.95
CA ARG A 372 -9.64 18.19 10.12
C ARG A 372 -9.45 17.34 8.86
N MET A 373 -10.03 17.74 7.72
CA MET A 373 -10.10 16.96 6.46
C MET A 373 -10.74 15.56 6.61
N TYR A 374 -11.13 15.15 7.80
CA TYR A 374 -11.93 13.96 8.11
C TYR A 374 -13.20 14.36 8.83
N PRO A 375 -14.31 13.59 8.68
CA PRO A 375 -14.41 12.35 7.92
C PRO A 375 -14.49 12.57 6.40
N ASP A 376 -14.08 11.54 5.64
CA ASP A 376 -14.43 11.42 4.22
C ASP A 376 -15.91 11.02 4.08
N MET A 377 -16.56 11.45 2.99
CA MET A 377 -17.94 11.14 2.68
C MET A 377 -18.07 9.86 1.87
N LEU A 378 -18.95 8.96 2.30
CA LEU A 378 -19.33 7.75 1.57
C LEU A 378 -20.82 7.78 1.24
N SER A 379 -21.18 7.66 -0.05
CA SER A 379 -22.58 7.58 -0.47
C SER A 379 -23.08 6.14 -0.39
N TYR A 380 -24.09 5.90 0.47
CA TYR A 380 -24.65 4.55 0.65
C TYR A 380 -25.19 3.97 -0.65
N ASP A 381 -26.09 4.68 -1.33
CA ASP A 381 -26.76 4.18 -2.52
C ASP A 381 -25.78 3.97 -3.68
N LYS A 382 -24.84 4.89 -3.85
CA LYS A 382 -23.84 4.79 -4.92
C LYS A 382 -22.85 3.66 -4.68
N ILE A 383 -22.45 3.39 -3.45
CA ILE A 383 -21.61 2.23 -3.13
C ILE A 383 -22.35 0.92 -3.42
N VAL A 384 -23.65 0.82 -3.07
CA VAL A 384 -24.45 -0.36 -3.41
C VAL A 384 -24.54 -0.55 -4.93
N GLU A 385 -24.78 0.52 -5.69
CA GLU A 385 -24.82 0.49 -7.16
C GLU A 385 -23.48 -0.01 -7.74
N LEU A 386 -22.34 0.52 -7.27
CA LEU A 386 -21.03 0.24 -7.84
C LEU A 386 -20.44 -1.12 -7.42
N THR A 387 -20.80 -1.63 -6.24
CA THR A 387 -20.13 -2.79 -5.64
C THR A 387 -21.06 -3.92 -5.19
N GLY A 388 -22.36 -3.79 -5.44
CA GLY A 388 -23.39 -4.80 -5.18
C GLY A 388 -23.92 -4.88 -3.75
N SER A 389 -23.23 -4.32 -2.75
CA SER A 389 -23.70 -4.19 -1.37
C SER A 389 -22.98 -3.05 -0.66
N PHE A 390 -23.57 -2.49 0.41
CA PHE A 390 -22.91 -1.43 1.17
C PHE A 390 -21.77 -1.97 2.04
N LYS A 391 -20.63 -1.28 2.03
CA LYS A 391 -19.48 -1.45 2.92
C LYS A 391 -18.54 -0.25 2.82
N VAL A 392 -17.74 -0.05 3.86
CA VAL A 392 -16.65 0.95 3.79
C VAL A 392 -15.43 0.37 3.05
N PRO A 393 -14.55 1.23 2.53
CA PRO A 393 -13.30 0.78 1.94
C PRO A 393 -12.35 0.22 2.99
N MET A 394 -11.56 -0.76 2.59
CA MET A 394 -10.39 -1.23 3.35
C MET A 394 -9.19 -0.34 3.04
N GLY A 395 -8.44 0.01 4.07
CA GLY A 395 -7.23 0.81 3.91
C GLY A 395 -7.51 2.16 3.21
N CYS A 396 -6.74 2.46 2.15
CA CYS A 396 -6.86 3.73 1.43
C CYS A 396 -8.19 3.87 0.69
N ARG A 397 -8.53 2.89 -0.16
CA ARG A 397 -9.66 2.96 -1.08
C ARG A 397 -10.14 1.61 -1.64
N SER A 398 -9.67 0.47 -1.11
CA SER A 398 -10.02 -0.85 -1.64
C SER A 398 -11.44 -1.24 -1.25
N PHE A 399 -12.28 -1.56 -2.23
CA PHE A 399 -13.63 -2.04 -2.01
C PHE A 399 -13.75 -3.53 -2.29
N LEU A 400 -14.32 -4.26 -1.33
CA LEU A 400 -14.83 -5.59 -1.58
C LEU A 400 -15.99 -5.53 -2.56
N GLN A 401 -16.15 -6.55 -3.40
CA GLN A 401 -17.36 -6.69 -4.19
C GLN A 401 -18.44 -7.44 -3.40
N GLY A 402 -19.72 -7.29 -3.78
CA GLY A 402 -20.83 -7.95 -3.12
C GLY A 402 -20.60 -9.46 -3.04
N TRP A 403 -20.87 -10.07 -1.89
CA TRP A 403 -20.75 -11.49 -1.67
C TRP A 403 -21.79 -11.96 -0.63
N LYS A 404 -22.42 -13.10 -0.92
CA LYS A 404 -23.42 -13.69 -0.05
C LYS A 404 -22.93 -15.03 0.49
N ASP A 405 -23.27 -15.31 1.74
CA ASP A 405 -23.00 -16.59 2.35
C ASP A 405 -23.95 -17.69 1.85
N GLU A 406 -23.82 -18.88 2.39
CA GLU A 406 -24.63 -20.07 2.06
C GLU A 406 -26.15 -19.86 2.35
N ASN A 407 -26.48 -18.90 3.22
CA ASN A 407 -27.86 -18.53 3.58
C ASN A 407 -28.39 -17.37 2.72
N GLY A 408 -27.61 -16.89 1.72
CA GLY A 408 -27.96 -15.76 0.87
C GLY A 408 -27.85 -14.39 1.55
N GLN A 409 -27.17 -14.32 2.72
CA GLN A 409 -26.96 -13.09 3.47
C GLN A 409 -25.72 -12.35 2.96
N ASP A 410 -25.83 -11.04 2.82
CA ASP A 410 -24.66 -10.20 2.46
C ASP A 410 -23.64 -10.21 3.61
N VAL A 411 -22.40 -10.55 3.28
CA VAL A 411 -21.27 -10.55 4.21
C VAL A 411 -20.25 -9.50 3.79
N THR A 412 -19.96 -8.57 4.67
CA THR A 412 -18.97 -7.51 4.48
C THR A 412 -17.81 -7.63 5.46
N SER A 413 -18.09 -7.62 6.76
CA SER A 413 -17.07 -7.84 7.80
C SER A 413 -16.47 -9.25 7.72
N GLY A 414 -15.23 -9.39 8.11
CA GLY A 414 -14.49 -10.66 8.05
C GLY A 414 -14.02 -11.03 6.65
N ARG A 415 -14.01 -10.11 5.69
CA ARG A 415 -13.51 -10.32 4.33
C ARG A 415 -12.23 -9.52 4.09
N MET A 416 -11.47 -9.90 3.06
CA MET A 416 -10.11 -9.43 2.85
C MET A 416 -9.75 -9.25 1.38
N ASN A 417 -8.66 -8.52 1.17
CA ASN A 417 -7.94 -8.43 -0.10
C ASN A 417 -6.59 -9.17 0.02
N LEU A 418 -6.26 -9.98 -0.98
CA LEU A 418 -5.04 -10.80 -0.98
C LEU A 418 -3.82 -10.06 -1.52
N GLY A 419 -4.03 -8.97 -2.24
CA GLY A 419 -2.95 -8.13 -2.73
C GLY A 419 -3.23 -7.44 -4.06
N VAL A 420 -2.26 -6.64 -4.50
CA VAL A 420 -2.36 -5.74 -5.65
C VAL A 420 -1.16 -5.94 -6.58
N VAL A 421 -1.41 -5.86 -7.89
CA VAL A 421 -0.39 -5.64 -8.93
C VAL A 421 -0.86 -4.50 -9.81
N THR A 422 -0.02 -3.49 -10.01
CA THR A 422 -0.38 -2.29 -10.80
C THR A 422 0.37 -2.26 -12.11
N VAL A 423 -0.33 -1.94 -13.19
CA VAL A 423 0.22 -1.81 -14.55
C VAL A 423 0.57 -0.35 -14.83
N ASN A 424 1.71 -0.13 -15.47
CA ASN A 424 2.18 1.18 -15.93
C ASN A 424 1.54 1.53 -17.28
N LEU A 425 0.31 2.07 -17.27
CA LEU A 425 -0.39 2.45 -18.50
C LEU A 425 0.33 3.57 -19.29
N PRO A 426 0.91 4.61 -18.67
CA PRO A 426 1.70 5.61 -19.40
C PRO A 426 2.82 5.02 -20.24
N ARG A 427 3.55 4.02 -19.72
CA ARG A 427 4.61 3.33 -20.47
C ARG A 427 4.08 2.64 -21.71
N ILE A 428 2.94 1.94 -21.60
CA ILE A 428 2.31 1.28 -22.76
C ILE A 428 2.01 2.30 -23.84
N ALA A 429 1.46 3.46 -23.47
CA ALA A 429 1.16 4.53 -24.40
C ALA A 429 2.42 5.09 -25.08
N MET A 430 3.49 5.33 -24.31
CA MET A 430 4.76 5.82 -24.87
C MET A 430 5.45 4.77 -25.77
N GLU A 431 5.42 3.50 -25.41
CA GLU A 431 5.95 2.40 -26.23
C GLU A 431 5.18 2.21 -27.54
N SER A 432 3.89 2.54 -27.56
CA SER A 432 3.07 2.50 -28.77
C SER A 432 3.40 3.61 -29.78
N ALA A 433 4.09 4.65 -29.34
CA ALA A 433 4.49 5.79 -30.19
C ALA A 433 3.31 6.45 -30.94
N GLY A 434 2.12 6.51 -30.30
CA GLY A 434 0.91 7.11 -30.87
C GLY A 434 0.08 6.16 -31.77
N ASP A 435 0.48 4.91 -31.91
CA ASP A 435 -0.28 3.87 -32.62
C ASP A 435 -1.22 3.13 -31.63
N LYS A 436 -2.54 3.23 -31.87
CA LYS A 436 -3.55 2.62 -30.99
C LYS A 436 -3.59 1.10 -31.11
N ASP A 437 -3.35 0.53 -32.29
CA ASP A 437 -3.35 -0.92 -32.46
C ASP A 437 -2.17 -1.54 -31.71
N LYS A 438 -1.01 -0.93 -31.83
CA LYS A 438 0.18 -1.30 -31.06
C LYS A 438 -0.02 -1.10 -29.55
N PHE A 439 -0.74 -0.06 -29.14
CA PHE A 439 -1.11 0.12 -27.73
C PHE A 439 -1.88 -1.09 -27.20
N TRP A 440 -2.89 -1.55 -27.92
CA TRP A 440 -3.70 -2.68 -27.50
C TRP A 440 -2.93 -4.01 -27.52
N GLU A 441 -1.98 -4.18 -28.42
CA GLU A 441 -1.10 -5.34 -28.46
C GLU A 441 -0.20 -5.40 -27.22
N ILE A 442 0.49 -4.30 -26.91
CA ILE A 442 1.34 -4.19 -25.70
C ILE A 442 0.48 -4.31 -24.43
N PHE A 443 -0.70 -3.69 -24.42
CA PHE A 443 -1.65 -3.78 -23.31
C PHE A 443 -2.01 -5.25 -23.02
N ALA A 444 -2.34 -6.04 -24.03
CA ALA A 444 -2.68 -7.45 -23.84
C ALA A 444 -1.50 -8.25 -23.24
N GLU A 445 -0.28 -8.00 -23.71
CA GLU A 445 0.93 -8.62 -23.17
C GLU A 445 1.12 -8.26 -21.67
N ARG A 446 1.00 -6.98 -21.30
CA ARG A 446 1.15 -6.52 -19.91
C ARG A 446 0.04 -7.05 -19.00
N MET A 447 -1.18 -7.19 -19.51
CA MET A 447 -2.29 -7.79 -18.77
C MET A 447 -2.06 -9.28 -18.50
N ALA A 448 -1.47 -10.03 -19.44
CA ALA A 448 -1.12 -11.42 -19.21
C ALA A 448 -0.06 -11.57 -18.09
N ILE A 449 0.97 -10.72 -18.09
CA ILE A 449 1.98 -10.70 -17.02
C ILE A 449 1.36 -10.35 -15.67
N ALA A 450 0.45 -9.36 -15.65
CA ALA A 450 -0.26 -8.96 -14.43
C ALA A 450 -1.16 -10.08 -13.90
N LYS A 451 -1.83 -10.84 -14.78
CA LYS A 451 -2.61 -12.05 -14.42
C LYS A 451 -1.71 -13.06 -13.70
N ASP A 452 -0.59 -13.43 -14.32
CA ASP A 452 0.32 -14.41 -13.74
C ASP A 452 0.85 -13.96 -12.37
N ALA A 453 1.15 -12.68 -12.23
CA ALA A 453 1.59 -12.09 -10.97
C ALA A 453 0.51 -12.16 -9.87
N LEU A 454 -0.76 -11.88 -10.22
CA LEU A 454 -1.88 -11.93 -9.28
C LEU A 454 -2.24 -13.38 -8.90
N VAL A 455 -2.24 -14.30 -9.86
CA VAL A 455 -2.46 -15.74 -9.60
C VAL A 455 -1.35 -16.28 -8.68
N TYR A 456 -0.09 -15.96 -8.99
CA TYR A 456 1.04 -16.33 -8.12
C TYR A 456 0.85 -15.80 -6.70
N ARG A 457 0.36 -14.56 -6.54
CA ARG A 457 0.09 -13.99 -5.20
C ARG A 457 -0.97 -14.79 -4.44
N VAL A 458 -2.06 -15.18 -5.11
CA VAL A 458 -3.11 -16.03 -4.52
C VAL A 458 -2.54 -17.37 -4.06
N GLU A 459 -1.81 -18.07 -4.94
CA GLU A 459 -1.22 -19.37 -4.61
C GLU A 459 -0.23 -19.25 -3.44
N ARG A 460 0.56 -18.17 -3.42
CA ARG A 460 1.52 -17.93 -2.34
C ARG A 460 0.83 -17.71 -0.97
N VAL A 461 -0.26 -16.94 -0.92
CA VAL A 461 -1.00 -16.71 0.34
C VAL A 461 -1.64 -17.99 0.86
N LYS A 462 -2.06 -18.90 -0.03
CA LYS A 462 -2.63 -20.22 0.33
C LYS A 462 -1.64 -21.15 1.03
N GLU A 463 -0.34 -20.92 0.91
CA GLU A 463 0.69 -21.70 1.60
C GLU A 463 0.75 -21.41 3.12
N ALA A 464 0.10 -20.33 3.58
CA ALA A 464 -0.01 -20.05 5.00
C ALA A 464 -0.82 -21.14 5.72
N THR A 465 -0.56 -21.26 7.02
CA THR A 465 -1.37 -22.08 7.94
C THR A 465 -2.12 -21.18 8.91
N PRO A 466 -3.23 -21.63 9.51
CA PRO A 466 -3.92 -20.83 10.53
C PRO A 466 -3.05 -20.43 11.71
N ALA A 467 -1.98 -21.16 11.98
CA ALA A 467 -1.02 -20.87 13.04
C ALA A 467 -0.06 -19.71 12.71
N ASN A 468 0.09 -19.31 11.42
CA ASN A 468 0.94 -18.19 11.03
C ASN A 468 0.35 -16.84 11.45
N ALA A 469 -0.99 -16.72 11.47
CA ALA A 469 -1.70 -15.52 11.89
C ALA A 469 -3.00 -15.90 12.65
N PRO A 470 -2.89 -16.36 13.92
CA PRO A 470 -4.04 -16.88 14.66
C PRO A 470 -5.19 -15.89 14.79
N ILE A 471 -4.89 -14.58 14.97
CA ILE A 471 -5.91 -13.54 15.07
C ILE A 471 -6.78 -13.47 13.81
N LEU A 472 -6.20 -13.68 12.64
CA LEU A 472 -6.90 -13.64 11.36
C LEU A 472 -7.73 -14.90 11.14
N TYR A 473 -7.11 -16.07 11.31
CA TYR A 473 -7.67 -17.36 10.88
C TYR A 473 -8.37 -18.14 11.99
N GLN A 474 -7.82 -18.14 13.23
CA GLN A 474 -8.36 -18.97 14.31
C GLN A 474 -9.31 -18.19 15.23
N TYR A 475 -9.11 -16.87 15.39
CA TYR A 475 -9.86 -16.07 16.38
C TYR A 475 -10.86 -15.09 15.78
N GLY A 476 -11.14 -15.21 14.48
CA GLY A 476 -12.35 -14.68 13.88
C GLY A 476 -12.23 -13.30 13.20
N ALA A 477 -11.04 -12.68 13.10
CA ALA A 477 -10.92 -11.41 12.36
C ALA A 477 -11.39 -11.55 10.91
N PHE A 478 -11.23 -12.75 10.29
CA PHE A 478 -11.75 -13.08 8.96
C PHE A 478 -13.16 -13.73 9.00
N GLY A 479 -13.93 -13.54 10.06
CA GLY A 479 -15.33 -13.97 10.17
C GLY A 479 -15.55 -15.48 10.35
N LYS A 480 -14.58 -16.32 10.02
CA LYS A 480 -14.54 -17.76 10.29
C LYS A 480 -13.44 -18.07 11.29
N ARG A 481 -13.58 -19.18 12.00
CA ARG A 481 -12.57 -19.69 12.94
C ARG A 481 -12.09 -21.03 12.44
N LEU A 482 -10.89 -21.06 11.89
CA LEU A 482 -10.26 -22.27 11.36
C LEU A 482 -9.54 -23.04 12.47
N ALA A 483 -9.55 -24.36 12.41
CA ALA A 483 -8.66 -25.20 13.18
C ALA A 483 -7.22 -25.08 12.64
N LYS A 484 -6.21 -25.43 13.45
CA LYS A 484 -4.80 -25.36 13.04
C LYS A 484 -4.46 -26.18 11.81
N THR A 485 -5.26 -27.22 11.53
CA THR A 485 -5.09 -28.17 10.42
C THR A 485 -5.86 -27.80 9.17
N ASP A 486 -6.75 -26.80 9.24
CA ASP A 486 -7.57 -26.40 8.11
C ASP A 486 -6.72 -25.63 7.09
N ALA A 487 -7.12 -25.68 5.82
CA ALA A 487 -6.52 -24.85 4.78
C ALA A 487 -7.01 -23.40 4.91
N VAL A 488 -6.11 -22.42 4.85
CA VAL A 488 -6.50 -20.99 4.90
C VAL A 488 -7.38 -20.59 3.72
N ASP A 489 -7.34 -21.31 2.62
CA ASP A 489 -8.18 -21.08 1.44
C ASP A 489 -9.70 -21.19 1.76
N GLU A 490 -10.08 -21.84 2.86
CA GLU A 490 -11.48 -21.87 3.34
C GLU A 490 -12.08 -20.49 3.61
N VAL A 491 -11.25 -19.48 3.83
CA VAL A 491 -11.70 -18.10 4.01
C VAL A 491 -11.48 -17.23 2.74
N PHE A 492 -10.87 -17.77 1.68
CA PHE A 492 -10.58 -17.03 0.44
C PHE A 492 -11.45 -17.44 -0.75
N LYS A 493 -11.67 -18.76 -0.92
CA LYS A 493 -12.35 -19.38 -2.07
C LYS A 493 -13.78 -18.88 -2.27
N ASN A 494 -14.39 -19.31 -3.36
CA ASN A 494 -15.77 -18.98 -3.76
C ASN A 494 -16.01 -17.46 -3.87
N ARG A 495 -15.01 -16.72 -4.39
CA ARG A 495 -15.04 -15.26 -4.56
C ARG A 495 -15.19 -14.46 -3.24
N ARG A 496 -14.93 -15.09 -2.09
CA ARG A 496 -15.01 -14.41 -0.81
C ARG A 496 -13.88 -13.40 -0.61
N ALA A 497 -12.65 -13.74 -1.02
CA ALA A 497 -11.52 -12.81 -1.06
C ALA A 497 -11.48 -12.03 -2.37
N THR A 498 -10.92 -10.81 -2.32
CA THR A 498 -10.65 -9.98 -3.49
C THR A 498 -9.17 -9.98 -3.85
N VAL A 499 -8.87 -9.75 -5.15
CA VAL A 499 -7.54 -9.61 -5.72
C VAL A 499 -7.57 -8.43 -6.67
N SER A 500 -6.59 -7.52 -6.61
CA SER A 500 -6.69 -6.23 -7.27
C SER A 500 -5.72 -6.07 -8.44
N LEU A 501 -6.26 -5.82 -9.65
CA LEU A 501 -5.53 -5.35 -10.82
C LEU A 501 -5.52 -3.82 -10.80
N GLY A 502 -4.37 -3.22 -10.47
CA GLY A 502 -4.20 -1.79 -10.37
C GLY A 502 -3.76 -1.13 -11.68
N TYR A 503 -4.00 0.18 -11.77
CA TYR A 503 -3.49 1.04 -12.84
C TYR A 503 -3.26 2.46 -12.32
N ILE A 504 -2.41 3.21 -13.02
CA ILE A 504 -2.20 4.65 -12.83
C ILE A 504 -2.10 5.37 -14.17
N GLY A 505 -2.24 6.68 -14.17
CA GLY A 505 -1.81 7.54 -15.25
C GLY A 505 -2.70 7.54 -16.50
N LEU A 506 -4.03 7.46 -16.38
CA LEU A 506 -4.91 7.64 -17.54
C LEU A 506 -4.74 9.01 -18.20
N TYR A 507 -4.40 10.05 -17.41
CA TYR A 507 -4.10 11.37 -17.96
C TYR A 507 -2.92 11.31 -18.94
N GLU A 508 -1.83 10.68 -18.55
CA GLU A 508 -0.64 10.56 -19.39
C GLU A 508 -0.90 9.71 -20.64
N VAL A 509 -1.68 8.63 -20.50
CA VAL A 509 -2.11 7.82 -21.65
C VAL A 509 -2.83 8.68 -22.69
N ALA A 510 -3.86 9.41 -22.27
CA ALA A 510 -4.61 10.26 -23.19
C ALA A 510 -3.74 11.42 -23.75
N THR A 511 -2.83 11.94 -22.93
CA THR A 511 -1.91 12.99 -23.38
C THR A 511 -1.00 12.53 -24.52
N VAL A 512 -0.55 11.27 -24.53
CA VAL A 512 0.25 10.69 -25.64
C VAL A 512 -0.50 10.74 -26.97
N PHE A 513 -1.81 10.45 -26.96
CA PHE A 513 -2.61 10.33 -28.19
C PHE A 513 -3.31 11.62 -28.61
N TYR A 514 -3.65 12.50 -27.66
CA TYR A 514 -4.53 13.65 -27.89
C TYR A 514 -3.96 15.01 -27.39
N GLY A 515 -2.78 15.01 -26.77
CA GLY A 515 -2.19 16.20 -26.15
C GLY A 515 -2.71 16.50 -24.75
N GLY A 516 -2.15 17.52 -24.10
CA GLY A 516 -2.37 17.80 -22.67
C GLY A 516 -3.73 18.40 -22.29
N GLU A 517 -4.56 18.83 -23.24
CA GLU A 517 -5.88 19.45 -23.01
C GLU A 517 -7.03 18.53 -23.48
N TRP A 518 -6.94 17.25 -23.20
CA TRP A 518 -7.82 16.23 -23.75
C TRP A 518 -9.14 16.02 -22.98
N GLU A 519 -9.29 16.56 -21.76
CA GLU A 519 -10.42 16.23 -20.87
C GLU A 519 -11.78 16.64 -21.45
N THR A 520 -11.80 17.62 -22.35
CA THR A 520 -12.99 18.05 -23.10
C THR A 520 -13.16 17.33 -24.45
N ASN A 521 -12.20 16.48 -24.83
CA ASN A 521 -12.22 15.73 -26.07
C ASN A 521 -13.00 14.40 -25.88
N PRO A 522 -14.17 14.21 -26.53
CA PRO A 522 -14.97 12.97 -26.39
C PRO A 522 -14.22 11.71 -26.80
N GLU A 523 -13.42 11.75 -27.89
CA GLU A 523 -12.66 10.57 -28.33
C GLU A 523 -11.59 10.14 -27.32
N ALA A 524 -10.92 11.11 -26.70
CA ALA A 524 -9.94 10.85 -25.65
C ALA A 524 -10.63 10.25 -24.40
N LYS A 525 -11.80 10.79 -24.05
CA LYS A 525 -12.61 10.27 -22.95
C LYS A 525 -13.04 8.82 -23.22
N ASP A 526 -13.59 8.56 -24.40
CA ASP A 526 -14.02 7.22 -24.81
C ASP A 526 -12.86 6.23 -24.80
N PHE A 527 -11.68 6.63 -25.29
CA PHE A 527 -10.49 5.78 -25.28
C PHE A 527 -10.06 5.40 -23.86
N THR A 528 -10.03 6.35 -22.93
CA THR A 528 -9.68 6.07 -21.52
C THR A 528 -10.73 5.19 -20.82
N VAL A 529 -12.01 5.39 -21.13
CA VAL A 529 -13.10 4.55 -20.64
C VAL A 529 -12.99 3.12 -21.18
N ASP A 530 -12.63 2.95 -22.44
CA ASP A 530 -12.46 1.62 -23.07
C ASP A 530 -11.29 0.84 -22.45
N ILE A 531 -10.23 1.52 -22.02
CA ILE A 531 -9.15 0.87 -21.24
C ILE A 531 -9.72 0.21 -19.99
N ILE A 532 -10.51 0.95 -19.20
CA ILE A 532 -11.11 0.43 -17.96
C ILE A 532 -12.10 -0.70 -18.23
N LYS A 533 -12.96 -0.57 -19.28
CA LYS A 533 -13.88 -1.64 -19.67
C LYS A 533 -13.15 -2.92 -20.07
N LYS A 534 -12.04 -2.82 -20.81
CA LYS A 534 -11.23 -4.00 -21.18
C LYS A 534 -10.58 -4.63 -19.94
N MET A 535 -10.04 -3.81 -19.01
CA MET A 535 -9.53 -4.33 -17.75
C MET A 535 -10.62 -5.05 -16.96
N LYS A 536 -11.83 -4.47 -16.87
CA LYS A 536 -12.98 -5.10 -16.20
C LYS A 536 -13.31 -6.47 -16.79
N ASN A 537 -13.43 -6.56 -18.12
CA ASN A 537 -13.75 -7.81 -18.79
C ASN A 537 -12.69 -8.91 -18.51
N LEU A 538 -11.41 -8.52 -18.45
CA LEU A 538 -10.34 -9.44 -18.11
C LEU A 538 -10.45 -9.96 -16.67
N VAL A 539 -10.65 -9.07 -15.68
CA VAL A 539 -10.76 -9.49 -14.28
C VAL A 539 -12.02 -10.32 -14.00
N GLU A 540 -13.11 -10.10 -14.72
CA GLU A 540 -14.30 -10.94 -14.66
C GLU A 540 -14.01 -12.36 -15.17
N ALA A 541 -13.34 -12.48 -16.33
CA ALA A 541 -12.92 -13.77 -16.86
C ALA A 541 -11.96 -14.51 -15.90
N TRP A 542 -11.02 -13.80 -15.31
CA TRP A 542 -10.11 -14.40 -14.29
C TRP A 542 -10.87 -14.82 -13.03
N SER A 543 -11.90 -14.07 -12.64
CA SER A 543 -12.73 -14.43 -11.48
C SER A 543 -13.51 -15.73 -11.73
N ASP A 544 -13.98 -15.95 -12.96
CA ASP A 544 -14.64 -17.20 -13.38
C ASP A 544 -13.63 -18.36 -13.44
N GLU A 545 -12.43 -18.10 -13.97
CA GLU A 545 -11.38 -19.11 -14.16
C GLU A 545 -10.81 -19.62 -12.82
N TYR A 546 -10.55 -18.72 -11.87
CA TYR A 546 -9.80 -19.04 -10.62
C TYR A 546 -10.66 -19.13 -9.36
N GLY A 547 -11.92 -18.67 -9.40
CA GLY A 547 -12.82 -18.74 -8.23
C GLY A 547 -12.55 -17.73 -7.12
N TYR A 548 -11.73 -16.70 -7.35
CA TYR A 548 -11.53 -15.53 -6.50
C TYR A 548 -12.12 -14.29 -7.15
N HIS A 549 -12.36 -13.23 -6.38
CA HIS A 549 -12.92 -12.00 -6.96
C HIS A 549 -11.79 -11.06 -7.40
N PHE A 550 -11.42 -11.14 -8.69
CA PHE A 550 -10.51 -10.14 -9.28
C PHE A 550 -11.28 -8.86 -9.60
N SER A 551 -10.69 -7.71 -9.30
CA SER A 551 -11.34 -6.42 -9.52
C SER A 551 -10.34 -5.35 -10.00
N VAL A 552 -10.84 -4.37 -10.76
CA VAL A 552 -10.01 -3.24 -11.21
C VAL A 552 -9.88 -2.22 -10.08
N TYR A 553 -8.65 -1.86 -9.75
CA TYR A 553 -8.28 -1.01 -8.64
C TYR A 553 -7.59 0.27 -9.12
N SER A 554 -8.18 1.40 -8.80
CA SER A 554 -7.56 2.71 -9.07
C SER A 554 -6.47 2.97 -8.05
N THR A 555 -5.24 2.56 -8.40
CA THR A 555 -4.10 2.55 -7.47
C THR A 555 -3.82 3.94 -6.89
N PRO A 556 -3.59 4.06 -5.58
CA PRO A 556 -3.22 5.32 -4.94
C PRO A 556 -1.90 5.87 -5.49
N SER A 557 -1.81 7.18 -5.55
CA SER A 557 -0.54 7.87 -5.82
C SER A 557 0.29 7.95 -4.53
N GLU A 558 1.05 6.93 -4.28
CA GLU A 558 2.07 6.90 -3.23
C GLU A 558 3.46 7.02 -3.88
N SER A 559 4.43 6.26 -3.43
CA SER A 559 5.75 6.19 -4.06
C SER A 559 5.73 5.67 -5.50
N LEU A 560 4.64 5.00 -5.91
CA LEU A 560 4.53 4.37 -7.22
C LEU A 560 4.48 5.37 -8.38
N THR A 561 3.76 6.48 -8.22
CA THR A 561 3.68 7.52 -9.27
C THR A 561 5.03 8.19 -9.53
N ASP A 562 5.85 8.36 -8.48
CA ASP A 562 7.25 8.79 -8.59
C ASP A 562 8.10 7.70 -9.25
N ARG A 563 8.02 6.45 -8.77
CA ARG A 563 8.83 5.35 -9.27
C ARG A 563 8.65 5.14 -10.77
N PHE A 564 7.41 5.04 -11.24
CA PHE A 564 7.14 4.81 -12.67
C PHE A 564 7.56 6.00 -13.52
N CYS A 565 7.24 7.23 -13.10
CA CYS A 565 7.64 8.44 -13.83
C CYS A 565 9.17 8.54 -13.95
N ARG A 566 9.91 8.30 -12.89
CA ARG A 566 11.39 8.32 -12.89
C ARG A 566 11.97 7.26 -13.83
N MET A 567 11.48 6.03 -13.76
CA MET A 567 11.94 4.95 -14.64
C MET A 567 11.63 5.22 -16.12
N ASP A 568 10.50 5.86 -16.40
CA ASP A 568 10.11 6.23 -17.75
C ASP A 568 10.89 7.45 -18.25
N THR A 569 11.23 8.38 -17.37
CA THR A 569 12.16 9.48 -17.68
C THR A 569 13.54 8.95 -18.06
N GLU A 570 14.05 7.95 -17.36
CA GLU A 570 15.31 7.26 -17.71
C GLU A 570 15.24 6.58 -19.09
N LYS A 571 14.09 6.02 -19.47
CA LYS A 571 13.89 5.29 -20.72
C LYS A 571 13.59 6.17 -21.92
N PHE A 572 12.71 7.16 -21.77
CA PHE A 572 12.16 7.97 -22.86
C PHE A 572 12.64 9.42 -22.86
N GLY A 573 13.36 9.84 -21.82
CA GLY A 573 13.73 11.24 -21.60
C GLY A 573 12.59 12.09 -21.03
N ILE A 574 12.77 13.39 -21.09
CA ILE A 574 11.77 14.37 -20.63
C ILE A 574 10.73 14.55 -21.74
N VAL A 575 9.51 14.14 -21.47
CA VAL A 575 8.35 14.27 -22.36
C VAL A 575 7.36 15.25 -21.73
N LYS A 576 6.99 16.29 -22.49
CA LYS A 576 6.11 17.37 -22.02
C LYS A 576 4.75 16.83 -21.54
N ASP A 577 4.27 17.33 -20.39
CA ASP A 577 3.02 16.97 -19.74
C ASP A 577 2.91 15.48 -19.34
N ILE A 578 4.00 14.71 -19.45
CA ILE A 578 4.07 13.30 -19.11
C ILE A 578 5.16 13.09 -18.05
N THR A 579 6.44 13.03 -18.45
CA THR A 579 7.55 12.77 -17.53
C THR A 579 8.16 14.04 -16.92
N ASP A 580 7.97 15.20 -17.53
CA ASP A 580 8.44 16.51 -17.04
C ASP A 580 7.78 16.94 -15.72
N LYS A 581 6.65 16.33 -15.36
CA LYS A 581 5.96 16.56 -14.08
C LYS A 581 6.70 15.97 -12.87
N GLU A 582 7.61 15.02 -13.09
CA GLU A 582 8.32 14.24 -12.07
C GLU A 582 7.40 13.29 -11.25
N TYR A 583 6.14 13.15 -11.65
CA TYR A 583 5.17 12.20 -11.11
C TYR A 583 4.10 11.85 -12.17
N TYR A 584 3.46 10.68 -12.02
CA TYR A 584 2.28 10.35 -12.81
C TYR A 584 0.99 10.69 -12.07
N THR A 585 -0.05 10.99 -12.83
CA THR A 585 -1.38 11.32 -12.29
C THR A 585 -1.98 10.10 -11.61
N ASN A 586 -2.63 10.34 -10.47
CA ASN A 586 -3.30 9.33 -9.69
C ASN A 586 -4.45 8.70 -10.50
N SER A 587 -4.31 7.41 -10.83
CA SER A 587 -5.30 6.58 -11.52
C SER A 587 -6.12 7.30 -12.62
N PHE A 588 -7.41 7.59 -12.39
CA PHE A 588 -8.33 8.26 -13.32
C PHE A 588 -8.51 9.76 -13.05
N HIS A 589 -7.79 10.31 -12.07
CA HIS A 589 -8.06 11.67 -11.60
C HIS A 589 -7.73 12.74 -12.65
N TYR A 590 -8.43 13.84 -12.55
CA TYR A 590 -8.08 15.08 -13.23
C TYR A 590 -6.67 15.54 -12.83
N ASP A 591 -5.91 16.12 -13.77
CA ASP A 591 -4.56 16.61 -13.43
C ASP A 591 -4.66 17.72 -12.36
N VAL A 592 -3.89 17.57 -11.29
CA VAL A 592 -3.92 18.47 -10.13
C VAL A 592 -3.47 19.89 -10.41
N ARG A 593 -2.82 20.14 -11.57
CA ARG A 593 -2.40 21.47 -12.05
C ARG A 593 -3.53 22.24 -12.71
N LYS A 594 -4.64 21.56 -13.05
CA LYS A 594 -5.81 22.15 -13.71
C LYS A 594 -6.85 22.60 -12.69
N ASN A 595 -7.73 23.49 -13.11
CA ASN A 595 -8.70 24.15 -12.24
C ASN A 595 -10.17 23.92 -12.67
N PRO A 596 -10.66 22.68 -12.73
CA PRO A 596 -12.10 22.46 -12.87
C PRO A 596 -12.82 22.89 -11.59
N THR A 597 -14.10 23.21 -11.67
CA THR A 597 -14.94 23.28 -10.47
C THR A 597 -15.06 21.90 -9.83
N PRO A 598 -15.37 21.78 -8.52
CA PRO A 598 -15.65 20.49 -7.90
C PRO A 598 -16.72 19.68 -8.66
N PHE A 599 -17.74 20.33 -9.17
CA PHE A 599 -18.84 19.72 -9.91
C PHE A 599 -18.38 19.14 -11.25
N GLU A 600 -17.64 19.90 -12.04
CA GLU A 600 -17.07 19.44 -13.32
C GLU A 600 -16.09 18.29 -13.11
N LYS A 601 -15.25 18.37 -12.08
CA LYS A 601 -14.31 17.30 -11.73
C LYS A 601 -15.03 15.99 -11.39
N LEU A 602 -16.05 16.06 -10.54
CA LEU A 602 -16.85 14.90 -10.15
C LEU A 602 -17.60 14.30 -11.34
N ASP A 603 -18.17 15.14 -12.22
CA ASP A 603 -18.84 14.70 -13.45
C ASP A 603 -17.87 14.05 -14.45
N PHE A 604 -16.64 14.54 -14.50
CA PHE A 604 -15.59 13.93 -15.33
C PHE A 604 -15.18 12.56 -14.80
N GLU A 605 -14.96 12.43 -13.48
CA GLU A 605 -14.37 11.25 -12.86
C GLU A 605 -15.37 10.10 -12.60
N LYS A 606 -16.66 10.41 -12.40
CA LYS A 606 -17.70 9.43 -12.01
C LYS A 606 -17.82 8.21 -12.92
N ILE A 607 -17.45 8.35 -14.19
CA ILE A 607 -17.60 7.29 -15.18
C ILE A 607 -16.67 6.09 -14.92
N TYR A 608 -15.46 6.31 -14.42
CA TYR A 608 -14.45 5.25 -14.30
C TYR A 608 -14.83 4.15 -13.30
N PRO A 609 -15.26 4.48 -12.05
CA PRO A 609 -15.83 3.45 -11.18
C PRO A 609 -17.08 2.79 -11.75
N ALA A 610 -17.95 3.55 -12.45
CA ALA A 610 -19.19 3.04 -13.01
C ALA A 610 -18.97 2.02 -14.14
N VAL A 611 -17.94 2.18 -14.97
CA VAL A 611 -17.63 1.24 -16.07
C VAL A 611 -16.74 0.08 -15.65
N GLY A 612 -16.23 0.05 -14.41
CA GLY A 612 -15.50 -1.11 -13.94
C GLY A 612 -14.40 -0.91 -12.92
N ALA A 613 -13.91 0.32 -12.69
CA ALA A 613 -12.90 0.58 -11.68
C ALA A 613 -13.47 0.62 -10.25
N SER A 614 -14.33 -0.35 -9.91
CA SER A 614 -15.08 -0.42 -8.64
C SER A 614 -14.38 -1.21 -7.53
N GLY A 615 -13.25 -1.87 -7.82
CA GLY A 615 -12.47 -2.61 -6.83
C GLY A 615 -11.66 -1.71 -5.88
N GLY A 616 -11.57 -0.43 -6.19
CA GLY A 616 -10.96 0.59 -5.32
C GLY A 616 -10.93 1.94 -5.99
N PHE A 617 -11.48 2.94 -5.34
CA PHE A 617 -11.55 4.31 -5.86
C PHE A 617 -11.78 5.30 -4.71
N ILE A 618 -11.42 6.56 -4.94
CA ILE A 618 -11.77 7.73 -4.13
C ILE A 618 -11.65 8.96 -5.02
N HIS A 619 -12.56 9.91 -4.86
CA HIS A 619 -12.52 11.20 -5.52
C HIS A 619 -12.00 12.26 -4.55
N TYR A 620 -11.30 13.26 -5.06
CA TYR A 620 -10.79 14.37 -4.26
C TYR A 620 -11.20 15.70 -4.88
N CYS A 621 -11.56 16.66 -4.02
CA CYS A 621 -11.65 18.05 -4.40
C CYS A 621 -10.72 18.88 -3.52
N GLU A 622 -9.97 19.77 -4.16
CA GLU A 622 -9.06 20.69 -3.50
C GLU A 622 -9.81 21.99 -3.21
N TYR A 623 -9.97 22.33 -1.95
CA TYR A 623 -10.71 23.51 -1.53
C TYR A 623 -9.78 24.60 -0.97
N PRO A 624 -10.20 25.89 -0.98
CA PRO A 624 -9.63 26.89 -0.09
C PRO A 624 -9.94 26.56 1.37
N VAL A 625 -9.56 27.42 2.32
CA VAL A 625 -9.93 27.26 3.73
C VAL A 625 -11.45 27.26 3.88
N LEU A 626 -12.04 26.15 4.30
CA LEU A 626 -13.51 25.94 4.39
C LEU A 626 -14.10 26.17 5.77
N GLN A 627 -13.29 26.40 6.80
CA GLN A 627 -13.78 26.52 8.20
C GLN A 627 -14.83 27.63 8.36
N GLN A 628 -14.73 28.69 7.58
CA GLN A 628 -15.68 29.82 7.61
C GLN A 628 -16.95 29.58 6.77
N ASN A 629 -16.95 28.58 5.89
CA ASN A 629 -18.06 28.29 4.99
C ASN A 629 -18.32 26.78 4.84
N PRO A 630 -18.79 26.09 5.90
CA PRO A 630 -19.10 24.66 5.85
C PRO A 630 -20.23 24.33 4.86
N LYS A 631 -21.13 25.29 4.55
CA LYS A 631 -22.19 25.11 3.57
C LYS A 631 -21.68 24.86 2.15
N ALA A 632 -20.52 25.40 1.80
CA ALA A 632 -19.90 25.11 0.52
C ALA A 632 -19.50 23.63 0.41
N LEU A 633 -18.97 23.04 1.48
CA LEU A 633 -18.70 21.60 1.52
C LEU A 633 -19.98 20.78 1.49
N GLU A 634 -21.01 21.19 2.21
CA GLU A 634 -22.32 20.52 2.17
C GLU A 634 -22.88 20.46 0.75
N ALA A 635 -22.87 21.56 0.02
CA ALA A 635 -23.35 21.60 -1.37
C ALA A 635 -22.59 20.62 -2.28
N VAL A 636 -21.28 20.46 -2.08
CA VAL A 636 -20.49 19.48 -2.84
C VAL A 636 -20.81 18.05 -2.40
N TRP A 637 -21.00 17.77 -1.11
CA TRP A 637 -21.40 16.45 -0.63
C TRP A 637 -22.78 16.04 -1.17
N ASP A 638 -23.74 16.94 -1.16
CA ASP A 638 -25.08 16.71 -1.70
C ASP A 638 -25.04 16.45 -3.21
N TYR A 639 -24.24 17.22 -3.95
CA TYR A 639 -24.03 17.01 -5.37
C TYR A 639 -23.35 15.66 -5.68
N ALA A 640 -22.37 15.29 -4.86
CA ALA A 640 -21.58 14.06 -5.03
C ALA A 640 -22.42 12.81 -4.75
N TYR A 641 -23.45 12.89 -3.90
CA TYR A 641 -24.19 11.73 -3.38
C TYR A 641 -24.66 10.76 -4.47
N ASP A 642 -25.29 11.26 -5.52
CA ASP A 642 -25.81 10.44 -6.61
C ASP A 642 -24.78 10.19 -7.74
N ARG A 643 -23.57 10.73 -7.62
CA ARG A 643 -22.54 10.71 -8.69
C ARG A 643 -21.36 9.84 -8.37
N VAL A 644 -20.83 9.97 -7.16
CA VAL A 644 -19.61 9.27 -6.74
C VAL A 644 -19.84 8.55 -5.42
N GLY A 645 -19.24 7.36 -5.28
CA GLY A 645 -19.43 6.56 -4.08
C GLY A 645 -18.60 7.04 -2.89
N TYR A 646 -17.44 7.67 -3.13
CA TYR A 646 -16.48 7.99 -2.09
C TYR A 646 -15.72 9.29 -2.41
N LEU A 647 -15.84 10.27 -1.52
CA LEU A 647 -15.27 11.61 -1.68
C LEU A 647 -14.42 12.01 -0.47
N GLY A 648 -13.17 12.35 -0.73
CA GLY A 648 -12.25 12.95 0.23
C GLY A 648 -12.23 14.47 0.13
N THR A 649 -12.15 15.13 1.28
CA THR A 649 -12.07 16.60 1.39
C THR A 649 -10.60 17.02 1.57
N ASN A 650 -10.10 17.91 0.69
CA ASN A 650 -8.77 18.50 0.82
C ASN A 650 -8.91 20.01 1.00
N THR A 651 -8.74 20.46 2.24
CA THR A 651 -8.77 21.90 2.60
C THR A 651 -7.52 22.21 3.43
N PRO A 652 -6.93 23.40 3.33
CA PRO A 652 -5.78 23.78 4.16
C PRO A 652 -6.18 23.81 5.65
N ILE A 653 -5.42 23.05 6.46
CA ILE A 653 -5.57 22.96 7.91
C ILE A 653 -4.22 23.00 8.63
N ASP A 654 -3.18 23.48 7.96
CA ASP A 654 -1.85 23.61 8.57
C ASP A 654 -1.88 24.65 9.68
N HIS A 655 -1.17 24.38 10.78
CA HIS A 655 -1.11 25.26 11.95
C HIS A 655 0.34 25.56 12.34
N CYS A 656 0.62 26.83 12.66
CA CYS A 656 1.87 27.29 13.22
C CYS A 656 1.70 27.70 14.68
N TYR A 657 2.20 26.90 15.60
CA TYR A 657 2.14 27.20 17.06
C TYR A 657 3.03 28.37 17.50
N ALA A 658 3.94 28.85 16.62
CA ALA A 658 4.80 29.99 16.93
C ALA A 658 4.11 31.35 16.69
N CYS A 659 3.18 31.43 15.73
CA CYS A 659 2.48 32.70 15.38
C CYS A 659 0.97 32.55 15.23
N ASP A 660 0.42 31.39 15.59
CA ASP A 660 -1.01 31.04 15.58
C ASP A 660 -1.68 31.17 14.19
N PHE A 661 -0.89 31.02 13.11
CA PHE A 661 -1.41 30.99 11.74
C PHE A 661 -2.07 29.65 11.44
N GLU A 662 -3.31 29.68 10.96
CA GLU A 662 -4.01 28.52 10.41
C GLU A 662 -4.30 28.74 8.92
N GLY A 663 -4.00 27.73 8.08
CA GLY A 663 -4.27 27.84 6.65
C GLY A 663 -3.30 27.00 5.79
N ASP A 664 -3.00 27.48 4.58
CA ASP A 664 -2.14 26.77 3.64
C ASP A 664 -0.68 27.21 3.78
N PHE A 665 0.20 26.26 4.11
CA PHE A 665 1.64 26.53 4.17
C PHE A 665 2.25 26.49 2.79
N GLU A 666 3.24 27.37 2.58
CA GLU A 666 3.99 27.45 1.34
C GLU A 666 4.93 26.26 1.16
N PRO A 667 4.92 25.60 -0.01
CA PRO A 667 5.87 24.52 -0.30
C PRO A 667 7.30 25.04 -0.39
N THR A 668 8.25 24.24 0.06
CA THR A 668 9.70 24.41 -0.08
C THR A 668 10.27 23.23 -0.87
N GLU A 669 11.58 23.18 -1.10
CA GLU A 669 12.20 22.04 -1.78
C GLU A 669 11.97 20.68 -1.06
N ARG A 670 11.82 20.67 0.25
CA ARG A 670 11.76 19.44 1.07
C ARG A 670 10.64 19.41 2.10
N GLY A 671 9.74 20.37 2.10
CA GLY A 671 8.67 20.44 3.09
C GLY A 671 7.82 21.68 2.89
N PHE A 672 7.38 22.28 3.97
CA PHE A 672 6.49 23.43 3.96
C PHE A 672 6.91 24.44 5.02
N LYS A 673 6.59 25.71 4.82
CA LYS A 673 6.84 26.79 5.76
C LYS A 673 5.60 27.63 5.99
N CYS A 674 5.46 28.18 7.17
CA CYS A 674 4.39 29.12 7.51
C CYS A 674 4.52 30.41 6.68
N PRO A 675 3.48 30.85 5.96
CA PRO A 675 3.55 32.06 5.16
C PRO A 675 3.65 33.33 6.00
N ASN A 676 3.22 33.31 7.27
CA ASN A 676 3.21 34.46 8.16
C ASN A 676 4.57 34.72 8.82
N CYS A 677 5.26 33.67 9.31
CA CYS A 677 6.52 33.85 10.07
C CYS A 677 7.71 33.05 9.51
N GLY A 678 7.51 32.28 8.44
CA GLY A 678 8.57 31.46 7.82
C GLY A 678 8.93 30.19 8.62
N ASN A 679 8.25 29.90 9.74
CA ASN A 679 8.52 28.73 10.56
C ASN A 679 8.30 27.43 9.81
N SER A 680 9.26 26.50 9.90
CA SER A 680 9.21 25.17 9.30
C SER A 680 9.65 24.05 10.26
N ASP A 681 9.85 24.37 11.56
CA ASP A 681 10.26 23.41 12.57
C ASP A 681 9.12 22.40 12.86
N PRO A 682 9.31 21.09 12.59
CA PRO A 682 8.31 20.05 12.84
C PRO A 682 7.75 20.00 14.26
N LYS A 683 8.49 20.54 15.24
CA LYS A 683 8.07 20.56 16.64
C LYS A 683 7.04 21.65 16.93
N SER A 684 7.08 22.73 16.17
CA SER A 684 6.25 23.93 16.37
C SER A 684 5.31 24.23 15.21
N VAL A 685 5.17 23.31 14.27
CA VAL A 685 4.14 23.34 13.22
C VAL A 685 3.38 22.02 13.14
N ASP A 686 2.14 22.06 12.65
CA ASP A 686 1.34 20.91 12.29
C ASP A 686 0.97 21.03 10.81
N VAL A 687 1.70 20.33 9.93
CA VAL A 687 1.47 20.36 8.48
C VAL A 687 0.77 19.08 8.09
N VAL A 688 -0.48 19.20 7.68
CA VAL A 688 -1.31 18.05 7.33
C VAL A 688 -1.71 18.12 5.86
N LYS A 689 -1.30 17.12 5.09
CA LYS A 689 -1.61 17.00 3.66
C LYS A 689 -2.21 15.64 3.36
N ARG A 690 -3.12 15.58 2.40
CA ARG A 690 -3.57 14.30 1.88
C ARG A 690 -2.50 13.72 0.95
N THR A 691 -1.94 12.59 1.34
CA THR A 691 -0.86 11.93 0.57
C THR A 691 -1.41 10.93 -0.44
N CYS A 692 -2.46 10.21 -0.05
CA CYS A 692 -3.20 9.27 -0.91
C CYS A 692 -4.63 9.16 -0.38
N GLY A 693 -5.13 7.98 -0.03
CA GLY A 693 -6.37 7.79 0.74
C GLY A 693 -6.24 8.21 2.21
N TYR A 694 -5.03 8.49 2.70
CA TYR A 694 -4.73 8.93 4.06
C TYR A 694 -4.21 10.35 4.11
N LEU A 695 -4.29 10.95 5.30
CA LEU A 695 -3.55 12.15 5.64
C LEU A 695 -2.12 11.80 6.05
N GLY A 696 -1.21 12.73 5.92
CA GLY A 696 0.17 12.62 6.39
C GLY A 696 0.71 13.96 6.86
N ASN A 697 1.76 13.92 7.65
CA ASN A 697 2.52 15.11 8.06
C ASN A 697 3.88 15.12 7.34
N PRO A 698 3.96 15.72 6.14
CA PRO A 698 5.19 15.72 5.34
C PRO A 698 6.34 16.50 5.98
N GLN A 699 6.05 17.36 6.95
CA GLN A 699 7.08 18.11 7.68
C GLN A 699 7.81 17.22 8.68
N ALA A 700 7.09 16.34 9.35
CA ALA A 700 7.67 15.38 10.29
C ALA A 700 8.21 14.11 9.61
N ARG A 701 7.60 13.72 8.48
CA ARG A 701 7.93 12.50 7.72
C ARG A 701 8.00 12.83 6.23
N PRO A 702 9.18 13.14 5.70
CA PRO A 702 9.38 13.48 4.30
C PRO A 702 8.87 12.38 3.35
N MET A 703 8.38 12.81 2.20
CA MET A 703 7.87 11.94 1.13
C MET A 703 8.88 11.82 -0.01
N VAL A 704 8.69 10.85 -0.91
CA VAL A 704 9.41 10.79 -2.18
C VAL A 704 9.19 12.06 -3.00
N LYS A 705 10.20 12.43 -3.80
CA LYS A 705 10.25 13.72 -4.52
C LYS A 705 9.02 13.98 -5.38
N GLY A 706 8.61 13.02 -6.20
CA GLY A 706 7.45 13.18 -7.08
C GLY A 706 6.14 13.38 -6.32
N ARG A 707 5.99 12.75 -5.12
CA ARG A 707 4.82 12.96 -4.29
C ARG A 707 4.78 14.36 -3.68
N HIS A 708 5.93 14.84 -3.20
CA HIS A 708 6.04 16.22 -2.71
C HIS A 708 5.74 17.23 -3.84
N LYS A 709 6.28 16.98 -5.04
CA LYS A 709 6.02 17.81 -6.23
C LYS A 709 4.53 17.88 -6.57
N GLU A 710 3.85 16.72 -6.62
CA GLU A 710 2.42 16.66 -6.92
C GLU A 710 1.58 17.48 -5.93
N ILE A 711 1.83 17.34 -4.62
CA ILE A 711 1.11 18.11 -3.58
C ILE A 711 1.40 19.62 -3.72
N SER A 712 2.63 19.99 -4.02
CA SER A 712 3.05 21.39 -4.12
C SER A 712 2.44 22.16 -5.30
N VAL A 713 2.00 21.46 -6.36
CA VAL A 713 1.42 22.07 -7.56
C VAL A 713 -0.10 21.97 -7.64
N ARG A 714 -0.76 21.44 -6.61
CA ARG A 714 -2.22 21.33 -6.58
C ARG A 714 -2.90 22.67 -6.64
N VAL A 715 -3.88 22.79 -7.54
CA VAL A 715 -4.70 23.99 -7.71
C VAL A 715 -6.01 23.85 -6.93
N LYS A 716 -6.45 24.90 -6.28
CA LYS A 716 -7.72 24.92 -5.53
C LYS A 716 -8.90 25.07 -6.50
N HIS A 717 -9.91 24.22 -6.38
CA HIS A 717 -11.06 24.12 -7.28
C HIS A 717 -12.18 25.15 -7.02
N MET A 718 -12.07 25.93 -5.96
CA MET A 718 -12.99 27.02 -5.61
C MET A 718 -12.16 28.28 -5.37
N ASN A 719 -11.84 29.02 -6.40
CA ASN A 719 -11.23 30.33 -6.22
C ASN A 719 -12.32 31.34 -5.86
N GLY A 720 -12.04 32.23 -4.90
CA GLY A 720 -13.02 33.16 -4.27
C GLY A 720 -13.76 34.15 -5.20
N SER A 721 -13.63 34.01 -6.53
CA SER A 721 -14.42 34.74 -7.53
C SER A 721 -15.71 34.00 -7.94
N SER A 722 -15.97 32.80 -7.42
CA SER A 722 -17.13 31.96 -7.75
C SER A 722 -18.01 31.59 -6.52
N LEU A 723 -17.80 32.24 -5.39
CA LEU A 723 -18.64 32.11 -4.19
C LEU A 723 -19.61 33.29 -4.06
#